data_8a650890cb4ebf3d1326875548cacf49
#
_entry.id   8a650890cb4ebf3d1326875548cacf49
#
_cell.length_a   1.000
_cell.length_b   1.000
_cell.length_c   1.000
_cell.angle_alpha   90.00
_cell.angle_beta   90.00
_cell.angle_gamma   90.00
#
_symmetry.space_group_name_H-M   'P 1'
#
loop_
_entity.id
_entity.type
_entity.pdbx_description
1 polymer ?
#
loop_
_entity_poly.entity_id
_entity_poly.type
_entity_poly.pdbx_seq_one_letter_code
_entity_poly.pdbx_strand_id
1 'polypeptide(L)'
;MHSNGAADLQQAHFALCAGVLCTQGRAGLHPQALAFLFVVAVAYGDAVVVRGAAVGIQIVHQLFQRFFKALLSAAGHAAGEDLAILEQDHRLDAQHVGCTARHLANAAALDEIVQIAYREEDLVGSFLCFQPCHGLVQRAACVPHGHGVFHHGGLGNGSRRAVNDLNAGIGEIFQHQIPGVKGIGEKTALTLVQNFGTLEGVYEHIDDKLIKPKQREHLLECREMAQLSHTLGTIRTDAPIDTAEGTYAVGEGNKAEAVRLLQELEIHSLIPRFGLDGIAPAAPEEENGIELAEAELEALPLTPSGTYLVASRPAVMGKQGTRNVVLQPESWYAVQDCTVYPLEDADLVRLLDNADVTLEVFNAAPLYAKAMAAGGWGSSIVWDGKLAAYLLDASASKYQISELTASYRAAAAFTCADYPDAGRLADLFCKMKAEITACGEDSLYNEIEFPLAQVLADMTRTGVLVDKNGIEQFGVKLRTELEQVLTRIHMETGSASFNPNSPKQLGEMLFDTMGLPHGKKTQRGWSTDAETLESLRDYPLVEDILQYRAYQKLNSTYVEGLLKVIGEDGRIHSTFNQTEARTGRLSSDNPNLQNIPIRTELGSQLRAYFIAKPGCVLVDADYSQIELRILAHITGDEHMQQAFLNGEDIHRSTAAKIYGIPQEEVTSRLRSSAKAINFGIMYGKGAYSLAKDIGVSVKEADAFLKNYLAAFPKVSGYMDKTIADAKACGYVSTLFGRRRALPELASSNFNVRSSGERMARNTPIQGTAADVIKLAMVRVWKRLRNEKMESRLILTVHDELIVEAPQAEAEKAAQILREEMEGCVQYAVPLSTDVHAGKNWLEAH
;
A
#
# COMPACT_ATOMS: atom_id res chain seq x y z
N MET A 1 24.25 -30.94 -16.58
CA MET A 1 25.32 -30.30 -17.37
C MET A 1 26.64 -31.02 -17.08
N HIS A 2 27.37 -31.53 -18.07
CA HIS A 2 28.70 -32.03 -17.85
C HIS A 2 29.57 -30.93 -17.28
N SER A 3 30.50 -31.25 -16.35
CA SER A 3 31.36 -30.29 -15.67
C SER A 3 32.13 -29.39 -16.67
N ASN A 4 32.47 -29.89 -17.82
CA ASN A 4 33.16 -29.13 -18.85
C ASN A 4 32.27 -28.13 -19.61
N GLY A 5 31.03 -28.49 -19.92
CA GLY A 5 30.09 -27.55 -20.58
C GLY A 5 29.63 -26.40 -19.68
N ALA A 6 29.56 -26.62 -18.36
CA ALA A 6 29.28 -25.58 -17.41
C ALA A 6 30.45 -24.60 -17.25
N ALA A 7 31.69 -25.12 -17.30
CA ALA A 7 32.91 -24.30 -17.27
C ALA A 7 33.06 -23.47 -18.55
N ASP A 8 32.72 -23.99 -19.70
CA ASP A 8 32.81 -23.30 -21.00
C ASP A 8 31.74 -22.20 -21.11
N LEU A 9 30.52 -22.44 -20.64
CA LEU A 9 29.46 -21.43 -20.54
C LEU A 9 29.81 -20.34 -19.49
N GLN A 10 30.45 -20.72 -18.40
CA GLN A 10 30.94 -19.79 -17.39
C GLN A 10 32.04 -18.90 -17.96
N GLN A 11 33.01 -19.48 -18.75
CA GLN A 11 34.06 -18.71 -19.36
C GLN A 11 33.53 -17.82 -20.50
N ALA A 12 32.57 -18.27 -21.30
CA ALA A 12 31.96 -17.46 -22.34
C ALA A 12 31.15 -16.28 -21.78
N HIS A 13 30.42 -16.46 -20.68
CA HIS A 13 29.69 -15.38 -19.99
C HIS A 13 30.65 -14.41 -19.31
N PHE A 14 31.70 -14.92 -18.71
CA PHE A 14 32.73 -14.08 -18.08
C PHE A 14 33.48 -13.28 -19.13
N ALA A 15 33.79 -13.88 -20.29
CA ALA A 15 34.41 -13.20 -21.43
C ALA A 15 33.46 -12.15 -22.04
N LEU A 16 32.15 -12.39 -22.09
CA LEU A 16 31.18 -11.41 -22.59
C LEU A 16 31.02 -10.22 -21.65
N CYS A 17 30.94 -10.46 -20.35
CA CYS A 17 30.89 -9.39 -19.36
C CYS A 17 32.19 -8.62 -19.25
N ALA A 18 33.33 -9.28 -19.31
CA ALA A 18 34.65 -8.65 -19.34
C ALA A 18 34.88 -7.92 -20.67
N GLY A 19 34.42 -8.45 -21.82
CA GLY A 19 34.47 -7.80 -23.12
C GLY A 19 33.68 -6.51 -23.21
N VAL A 20 32.48 -6.47 -22.62
CA VAL A 20 31.64 -5.27 -22.52
C VAL A 20 32.29 -4.23 -21.60
N LEU A 21 32.99 -4.65 -20.56
CA LEU A 21 33.75 -3.75 -19.67
C LEU A 21 35.04 -3.22 -20.31
N CYS A 22 35.73 -4.04 -21.12
CA CYS A 22 37.01 -3.66 -21.75
C CYS A 22 36.84 -2.90 -23.08
N THR A 23 35.79 -3.16 -23.87
CA THR A 23 35.60 -2.49 -25.17
C THR A 23 35.10 -1.05 -25.07
N GLN A 24 34.57 -0.65 -23.92
CA GLN A 24 34.11 0.73 -23.73
C GLN A 24 35.12 1.66 -23.09
N GLY A 25 36.37 1.24 -22.81
CA GLY A 25 37.57 2.06 -22.54
C GLY A 25 37.39 3.39 -21.82
N ARG A 26 36.33 3.58 -21.04
CA ARG A 26 36.06 4.80 -20.26
C ARG A 26 35.73 4.40 -18.81
N ALA A 27 36.55 4.82 -17.90
CA ALA A 27 36.30 4.88 -16.50
C ALA A 27 35.01 5.71 -16.29
N GLY A 28 33.93 5.08 -15.92
CA GLY A 28 32.66 5.76 -15.70
C GLY A 28 31.44 5.01 -16.24
N LEU A 29 31.28 3.73 -15.92
CA LEU A 29 29.98 3.08 -16.07
C LEU A 29 29.03 3.64 -15.01
N HIS A 30 27.97 4.30 -15.49
CA HIS A 30 26.90 4.84 -14.64
C HIS A 30 26.35 3.73 -13.72
N PRO A 31 26.08 4.00 -12.44
CA PRO A 31 25.52 3.02 -11.49
C PRO A 31 24.31 2.24 -12.02
N GLN A 32 23.51 2.86 -12.90
CA GLN A 32 22.38 2.22 -13.57
C GLN A 32 22.78 1.11 -14.56
N ALA A 33 23.94 1.20 -15.22
CA ALA A 33 24.41 0.13 -16.10
C ALA A 33 24.91 -1.08 -15.31
N LEU A 34 25.49 -0.85 -14.13
CA LEU A 34 25.86 -1.90 -13.18
C LEU A 34 24.62 -2.56 -12.56
N ALA A 35 23.59 -1.79 -12.21
CA ALA A 35 22.31 -2.31 -11.72
C ALA A 35 21.57 -3.11 -12.80
N PHE A 36 21.63 -2.68 -14.06
CA PHE A 36 21.02 -3.40 -15.18
C PHE A 36 21.73 -4.75 -15.44
N LEU A 37 23.07 -4.77 -15.41
CA LEU A 37 23.85 -6.01 -15.53
C LEU A 37 23.58 -6.96 -14.35
N PHE A 38 23.36 -6.43 -13.15
CA PHE A 38 23.01 -7.19 -11.96
C PHE A 38 21.60 -7.81 -12.07
N VAL A 39 20.62 -7.02 -12.50
CA VAL A 39 19.24 -7.50 -12.74
C VAL A 39 19.22 -8.58 -13.82
N VAL A 40 20.00 -8.45 -14.87
CA VAL A 40 20.11 -9.48 -15.93
C VAL A 40 20.75 -10.75 -15.38
N ALA A 41 21.77 -10.66 -14.50
CA ALA A 41 22.40 -11.83 -13.90
C ALA A 41 21.47 -12.56 -12.92
N VAL A 42 20.68 -11.82 -12.13
CA VAL A 42 19.66 -12.37 -11.20
C VAL A 42 18.51 -12.99 -12.00
N ALA A 43 17.98 -12.32 -13.01
CA ALA A 43 16.92 -12.85 -13.86
C ALA A 43 17.36 -14.12 -14.64
N TYR A 44 18.64 -14.20 -14.99
CA TYR A 44 19.20 -15.41 -15.61
C TYR A 44 19.40 -16.54 -14.58
N GLY A 45 19.73 -16.20 -13.33
CA GLY A 45 19.78 -17.11 -12.19
C GLY A 45 18.42 -17.74 -11.93
N ASP A 46 17.37 -16.93 -11.82
CA ASP A 46 15.99 -17.38 -11.60
C ASP A 46 15.50 -18.31 -12.74
N ALA A 47 15.86 -18.01 -14.00
CA ALA A 47 15.50 -18.86 -15.13
C ALA A 47 16.15 -20.25 -15.11
N VAL A 48 17.34 -20.37 -14.52
CA VAL A 48 18.05 -21.66 -14.33
C VAL A 48 17.49 -22.43 -13.14
N VAL A 49 17.13 -21.73 -12.06
CA VAL A 49 16.54 -22.29 -10.82
C VAL A 49 15.15 -22.85 -11.05
N VAL A 50 14.29 -22.14 -11.81
CA VAL A 50 12.93 -22.61 -12.16
C VAL A 50 12.91 -23.94 -12.90
N ARG A 51 14.04 -24.38 -13.44
CA ARG A 51 14.14 -25.68 -14.15
C ARG A 51 14.67 -26.86 -13.32
N GLY A 52 14.74 -26.71 -12.01
CA GLY A 52 14.78 -27.86 -11.11
C GLY A 52 16.13 -28.59 -11.02
N ALA A 53 17.20 -27.91 -10.64
CA ALA A 53 18.38 -28.61 -10.18
C ALA A 53 19.11 -27.78 -9.11
N ALA A 54 19.32 -28.36 -7.95
CA ALA A 54 20.19 -27.87 -6.89
C ALA A 54 21.59 -27.45 -7.40
N VAL A 55 22.08 -28.12 -8.45
CA VAL A 55 23.30 -27.79 -9.17
C VAL A 55 23.26 -26.40 -9.81
N GLY A 56 22.08 -25.93 -10.25
CA GLY A 56 21.95 -24.60 -10.85
C GLY A 56 22.19 -23.46 -9.87
N ILE A 57 21.74 -23.60 -8.64
CA ILE A 57 21.88 -22.56 -7.59
C ILE A 57 23.34 -22.45 -7.12
N GLN A 58 24.02 -23.57 -6.89
CA GLN A 58 25.45 -23.54 -6.56
C GLN A 58 26.31 -22.91 -7.67
N ILE A 59 25.93 -23.12 -8.92
CA ILE A 59 26.61 -22.51 -10.07
C ILE A 59 26.34 -21.00 -10.08
N VAL A 60 25.11 -20.57 -9.86
CA VAL A 60 24.75 -19.15 -9.83
C VAL A 60 25.42 -18.44 -8.64
N HIS A 61 25.43 -19.06 -7.47
CA HIS A 61 26.13 -18.53 -6.29
C HIS A 61 27.64 -18.42 -6.50
N GLN A 62 28.28 -19.45 -7.07
CA GLN A 62 29.72 -19.40 -7.40
C GLN A 62 30.03 -18.39 -8.50
N LEU A 63 29.15 -18.21 -9.50
CA LEU A 63 29.25 -17.19 -10.50
C LEU A 63 29.13 -15.79 -9.92
N PHE A 64 28.18 -15.60 -9.00
CA PHE A 64 28.00 -14.35 -8.29
C PHE A 64 29.19 -13.99 -7.41
N GLN A 65 29.69 -14.94 -6.62
CA GLN A 65 30.89 -14.70 -5.80
C GLN A 65 32.15 -14.40 -6.62
N ARG A 66 32.32 -15.09 -7.74
CA ARG A 66 33.43 -14.83 -8.66
C ARG A 66 33.30 -13.49 -9.38
N PHE A 67 32.08 -13.13 -9.78
CA PHE A 67 31.78 -11.82 -10.39
C PHE A 67 32.01 -10.69 -9.38
N PHE A 68 31.52 -10.83 -8.14
CA PHE A 68 31.74 -9.85 -7.09
C PHE A 68 33.20 -9.72 -6.69
N LYS A 69 33.93 -10.83 -6.60
CA LYS A 69 35.40 -10.80 -6.41
C LYS A 69 36.15 -10.13 -7.57
N ALA A 70 35.71 -10.35 -8.80
CA ALA A 70 36.30 -9.72 -9.98
C ALA A 70 35.99 -8.21 -10.01
N LEU A 71 34.78 -7.82 -9.58
CA LEU A 71 34.36 -6.42 -9.48
C LEU A 71 35.17 -5.67 -8.41
N LEU A 72 35.37 -6.30 -7.24
CA LEU A 72 36.22 -5.76 -6.18
C LEU A 72 37.70 -5.69 -6.59
N SER A 73 38.17 -6.65 -7.38
CA SER A 73 39.52 -6.64 -7.93
C SER A 73 39.69 -5.57 -9.00
N ALA A 74 38.68 -5.35 -9.87
CA ALA A 74 38.70 -4.27 -10.86
C ALA A 74 38.56 -2.89 -10.19
N ALA A 75 37.74 -2.75 -9.15
CA ALA A 75 37.67 -1.52 -8.35
C ALA A 75 38.99 -1.24 -7.61
N GLY A 76 39.67 -2.30 -7.15
CA GLY A 76 40.99 -2.18 -6.50
C GLY A 76 42.15 -1.77 -7.43
N HIS A 77 42.03 -2.05 -8.75
CA HIS A 77 43.04 -1.62 -9.75
C HIS A 77 42.79 -0.20 -10.28
N ALA A 78 41.53 0.26 -10.26
CA ALA A 78 41.15 1.65 -10.56
C ALA A 78 41.45 2.63 -9.39
N ALA A 79 41.62 2.11 -8.20
CA ALA A 79 41.85 2.92 -6.99
C ALA A 79 43.24 3.48 -6.81
N GLY A 80 44.16 3.30 -7.79
CA GLY A 80 45.56 3.78 -7.73
C GLY A 80 45.73 5.24 -8.14
N GLU A 81 44.89 5.80 -8.99
CA GLU A 81 45.11 7.15 -9.57
C GLU A 81 43.89 8.10 -9.45
N ASP A 82 42.67 7.62 -9.16
CA ASP A 82 41.46 8.47 -9.19
C ASP A 82 40.75 8.66 -7.83
N LEU A 83 41.32 8.20 -6.71
CA LEU A 83 40.72 8.44 -5.38
C LEU A 83 40.73 9.94 -4.98
N ALA A 84 41.61 10.76 -5.58
CA ALA A 84 41.68 12.18 -5.27
C ALA A 84 40.54 13.02 -5.91
N ILE A 85 39.89 12.52 -6.94
CA ILE A 85 38.78 13.20 -7.62
C ILE A 85 37.41 12.84 -6.96
N LEU A 86 37.32 11.68 -6.34
CA LEU A 86 36.10 11.22 -5.66
C LEU A 86 35.89 11.85 -4.25
N GLU A 87 36.93 12.37 -3.62
CA GLU A 87 36.82 13.03 -2.31
C GLU A 87 36.27 14.47 -2.37
N GLN A 88 36.27 15.13 -3.54
CA GLN A 88 35.77 16.51 -3.67
C GLN A 88 34.26 16.60 -4.01
N ASP A 89 33.62 15.53 -4.49
CA ASP A 89 32.19 15.52 -4.84
C ASP A 89 31.30 14.85 -3.78
N HIS A 90 31.86 14.37 -2.68
CA HIS A 90 31.17 13.59 -1.64
C HIS A 90 30.50 14.43 -0.53
N ARG A 91 29.68 15.42 -0.90
CA ARG A 91 28.62 15.92 -0.01
C ARG A 91 27.21 15.50 -0.46
N LEU A 92 27.12 14.57 -1.39
CA LEU A 92 25.87 13.96 -1.82
C LEU A 92 26.04 12.44 -1.71
N ASP A 93 25.20 11.80 -0.85
CA ASP A 93 24.87 10.37 -0.90
C ASP A 93 25.45 9.36 0.08
N ALA A 94 25.37 9.67 1.36
CA ALA A 94 25.25 8.61 2.35
C ALA A 94 23.91 7.84 2.21
N GLN A 95 22.87 8.46 1.61
CA GLN A 95 21.54 7.84 1.40
C GLN A 95 21.50 6.82 0.27
N HIS A 96 22.31 6.99 -0.78
CA HIS A 96 22.38 6.03 -1.89
C HIS A 96 23.06 4.72 -1.52
N VAL A 97 24.04 4.78 -0.63
CA VAL A 97 24.77 3.59 -0.17
C VAL A 97 23.88 2.69 0.71
N GLY A 98 23.01 3.29 1.53
CA GLY A 98 22.09 2.56 2.38
C GLY A 98 21.00 1.80 1.60
N CYS A 99 20.46 2.40 0.54
CA CYS A 99 19.45 1.75 -0.29
C CYS A 99 20.03 0.60 -1.12
N THR A 100 21.25 0.78 -1.65
CA THR A 100 21.95 -0.26 -2.42
C THR A 100 22.40 -1.43 -1.54
N ALA A 101 22.78 -1.14 -0.29
CA ALA A 101 23.15 -2.17 0.69
C ALA A 101 21.93 -3.02 1.13
N ARG A 102 20.74 -2.42 1.30
CA ARG A 102 19.50 -3.18 1.59
C ARG A 102 19.10 -4.10 0.43
N HIS A 103 19.20 -3.65 -0.80
CA HIS A 103 18.90 -4.50 -1.96
C HIS A 103 19.91 -5.64 -2.13
N LEU A 104 21.16 -5.44 -1.75
CA LEU A 104 22.18 -6.48 -1.75
C LEU A 104 21.98 -7.48 -0.60
N ALA A 105 21.60 -7.02 0.57
CA ALA A 105 21.25 -7.86 1.71
C ALA A 105 20.01 -8.71 1.40
N ASN A 106 18.98 -8.13 0.80
CA ASN A 106 17.76 -8.85 0.40
C ASN A 106 18.04 -9.94 -0.66
N ALA A 107 18.98 -9.71 -1.56
CA ALA A 107 19.39 -10.73 -2.54
C ALA A 107 20.16 -11.90 -1.90
N ALA A 108 21.02 -11.61 -0.90
CA ALA A 108 21.72 -12.63 -0.15
C ALA A 108 20.78 -13.46 0.76
N ALA A 109 19.80 -12.80 1.38
CA ALA A 109 18.79 -13.45 2.19
C ALA A 109 17.84 -14.32 1.35
N LEU A 110 17.52 -13.93 0.13
CA LEU A 110 16.75 -14.77 -0.81
C LEU A 110 17.51 -16.05 -1.17
N ASP A 111 18.82 -15.94 -1.37
CA ASP A 111 19.68 -17.08 -1.63
C ASP A 111 19.77 -18.01 -0.41
N GLU A 112 19.78 -17.46 0.79
CA GLU A 112 19.80 -18.19 2.05
C GLU A 112 18.46 -18.93 2.30
N ILE A 113 17.29 -18.32 2.05
CA ILE A 113 15.99 -18.98 2.07
C ILE A 113 15.96 -20.14 1.07
N VAL A 114 16.44 -19.89 -0.14
CA VAL A 114 16.51 -20.91 -1.19
C VAL A 114 17.46 -22.04 -0.78
N GLN A 115 18.62 -21.74 -0.15
CA GLN A 115 19.55 -22.77 0.32
C GLN A 115 19.04 -23.56 1.53
N ILE A 116 18.38 -22.91 2.48
CA ILE A 116 17.73 -23.56 3.61
C ILE A 116 16.59 -24.44 3.11
N ALA A 117 15.77 -23.93 2.21
CA ALA A 117 14.70 -24.70 1.60
C ALA A 117 15.22 -25.91 0.80
N TYR A 118 16.41 -25.82 0.17
CA TYR A 118 17.05 -26.94 -0.53
C TYR A 118 17.79 -27.92 0.38
N ARG A 119 18.32 -27.47 1.51
CA ARG A 119 18.94 -28.38 2.49
C ARG A 119 17.90 -29.22 3.24
N GLU A 120 16.68 -28.73 3.33
CA GLU A 120 15.61 -29.32 4.11
C GLU A 120 14.32 -29.60 3.30
N GLU A 121 14.39 -29.64 1.98
CA GLU A 121 13.49 -30.15 0.94
C GLU A 121 11.98 -29.86 0.99
N ASP A 122 11.40 -29.34 2.06
CA ASP A 122 9.95 -29.20 2.21
C ASP A 122 9.34 -27.90 1.66
N LEU A 123 10.10 -26.82 1.64
CA LEU A 123 9.56 -25.49 1.29
C LEU A 123 9.68 -25.18 -0.20
N VAL A 124 10.70 -25.65 -0.87
CA VAL A 124 11.01 -25.27 -2.26
C VAL A 124 10.16 -25.99 -3.28
N GLY A 125 9.82 -27.25 -3.05
CA GLY A 125 8.89 -27.98 -3.91
C GLY A 125 7.55 -27.27 -4.03
N SER A 126 7.09 -26.62 -2.97
CA SER A 126 5.84 -25.86 -2.94
C SER A 126 5.98 -24.43 -3.48
N PHE A 127 7.16 -23.80 -3.35
CA PHE A 127 7.40 -22.41 -3.71
C PHE A 127 7.60 -22.22 -5.22
N LEU A 128 8.35 -23.10 -5.86
CA LEU A 128 8.68 -23.00 -7.28
C LEU A 128 7.57 -23.48 -8.21
N CYS A 129 6.63 -24.29 -7.71
CA CYS A 129 5.53 -24.81 -8.52
C CYS A 129 4.31 -23.88 -8.66
N PHE A 130 4.24 -22.75 -7.97
CA PHE A 130 2.94 -22.09 -7.76
C PHE A 130 2.57 -20.97 -8.72
N GLN A 131 3.45 -20.47 -9.56
CA GLN A 131 3.04 -19.46 -10.55
C GLN A 131 3.08 -19.88 -12.02
N PRO A 132 4.08 -20.65 -12.51
CA PRO A 132 4.05 -21.11 -13.90
C PRO A 132 3.34 -22.45 -14.13
N CYS A 133 3.18 -23.29 -13.11
CA CYS A 133 2.77 -24.70 -13.29
C CYS A 133 1.28 -24.98 -13.09
N HIS A 134 0.45 -23.99 -12.72
CA HIS A 134 -0.98 -24.26 -12.50
C HIS A 134 -1.70 -24.80 -13.75
N GLY A 135 -1.21 -24.48 -14.94
CA GLY A 135 -1.74 -25.02 -16.21
C GLY A 135 -1.16 -26.39 -16.62
N LEU A 136 0.06 -26.69 -16.19
CA LEU A 136 0.75 -27.93 -16.56
C LEU A 136 0.50 -29.06 -15.56
N VAL A 137 0.48 -28.77 -14.27
CA VAL A 137 0.18 -29.76 -13.22
C VAL A 137 -1.29 -30.18 -13.25
N GLN A 138 -2.24 -29.30 -13.57
CA GLN A 138 -3.64 -29.71 -13.79
C GLN A 138 -3.83 -30.63 -15.02
N ARG A 139 -2.93 -30.53 -16.00
CA ARG A 139 -2.97 -31.49 -17.17
C ARG A 139 -2.22 -32.79 -16.91
N ALA A 140 -1.26 -32.81 -16.00
CA ALA A 140 -0.52 -34.00 -15.60
C ALA A 140 -1.24 -34.81 -14.50
N ALA A 141 -1.98 -34.14 -13.61
CA ALA A 141 -2.72 -34.79 -12.52
C ALA A 141 -4.06 -35.40 -12.94
N CYS A 142 -4.48 -35.28 -14.21
CA CYS A 142 -5.68 -35.88 -14.76
C CYS A 142 -5.39 -37.19 -15.50
N VAL A 143 -4.51 -38.06 -14.98
CA VAL A 143 -4.45 -39.45 -15.38
C VAL A 143 -5.13 -40.26 -14.28
N PRO A 144 -6.42 -40.64 -14.45
CA PRO A 144 -7.06 -41.55 -13.51
C PRO A 144 -6.52 -42.95 -13.77
N HIS A 145 -6.14 -43.65 -12.71
CA HIS A 145 -6.08 -45.10 -12.73
C HIS A 145 -7.51 -45.65 -12.96
N GLY A 146 -7.77 -46.13 -14.16
CA GLY A 146 -9.05 -46.75 -14.47
C GLY A 146 -9.11 -47.16 -15.93
N HIS A 147 -9.19 -48.45 -16.13
CA HIS A 147 -9.35 -49.10 -17.46
C HIS A 147 -10.50 -48.45 -18.27
N GLY A 148 -10.15 -47.88 -19.41
CA GLY A 148 -11.12 -47.45 -20.41
C GLY A 148 -10.42 -47.20 -21.74
N VAL A 149 -10.68 -48.11 -22.68
CA VAL A 149 -10.19 -48.05 -24.05
C VAL A 149 -10.83 -46.84 -24.73
N PHE A 150 -10.02 -45.84 -25.09
CA PHE A 150 -10.43 -44.84 -26.06
C PHE A 150 -9.56 -44.91 -27.30
N HIS A 151 -10.16 -45.37 -28.37
CA HIS A 151 -9.63 -45.19 -29.71
C HIS A 151 -9.64 -43.69 -30.05
N HIS A 152 -8.45 -43.08 -30.11
CA HIS A 152 -8.26 -41.83 -30.83
C HIS A 152 -7.23 -42.09 -31.93
N GLY A 153 -7.69 -41.82 -33.14
CA GLY A 153 -6.88 -41.89 -34.36
C GLY A 153 -5.61 -41.09 -34.28
N GLY A 154 -4.54 -41.71 -34.71
CA GLY A 154 -3.16 -41.33 -34.53
C GLY A 154 -2.79 -39.97 -35.08
N LEU A 155 -2.32 -39.19 -34.21
CA LEU A 155 -1.17 -38.31 -34.47
C LEU A 155 0.02 -38.97 -33.78
N GLY A 156 0.99 -39.43 -34.55
CA GLY A 156 2.15 -40.13 -34.03
C GLY A 156 2.95 -39.28 -33.06
N ASN A 157 3.65 -39.91 -32.10
CA ASN A 157 4.48 -39.26 -31.10
C ASN A 157 5.45 -38.16 -31.64
N GLY A 158 5.83 -38.25 -32.93
CA GLY A 158 6.66 -37.29 -33.64
C GLY A 158 5.97 -35.94 -33.84
N SER A 159 4.67 -35.91 -34.19
CA SER A 159 3.94 -34.68 -34.45
C SER A 159 3.69 -33.87 -33.18
N ARG A 160 3.47 -34.53 -32.03
CA ARG A 160 3.33 -33.86 -30.74
C ARG A 160 4.65 -33.26 -30.25
N ARG A 161 5.78 -33.94 -30.51
CA ARG A 161 7.11 -33.47 -30.18
C ARG A 161 7.46 -32.25 -31.02
N ALA A 162 7.19 -32.28 -32.31
CA ALA A 162 7.44 -31.17 -33.23
C ALA A 162 6.56 -29.92 -32.93
N VAL A 163 5.31 -30.13 -32.52
CA VAL A 163 4.42 -29.01 -32.09
C VAL A 163 4.95 -28.36 -30.80
N ASN A 164 5.41 -29.18 -29.83
CA ASN A 164 6.02 -28.65 -28.62
C ASN A 164 7.33 -27.92 -28.89
N ASP A 165 8.14 -28.43 -29.81
CA ASP A 165 9.43 -27.85 -30.21
C ASP A 165 9.24 -26.48 -30.88
N LEU A 166 8.26 -26.34 -31.76
CA LEU A 166 7.96 -25.08 -32.40
C LEU A 166 7.25 -24.09 -31.46
N ASN A 167 6.36 -24.56 -30.58
CA ASN A 167 5.75 -23.74 -29.54
C ASN A 167 6.80 -23.23 -28.56
N ALA A 168 7.81 -24.00 -28.19
CA ALA A 168 8.94 -23.52 -27.39
C ALA A 168 9.75 -22.47 -28.15
N GLY A 169 9.89 -22.59 -29.47
CA GLY A 169 10.55 -21.59 -30.31
C GLY A 169 9.73 -20.35 -30.60
N ILE A 170 8.42 -20.38 -30.38
CA ILE A 170 7.50 -19.28 -30.81
C ILE A 170 6.82 -18.58 -29.63
N GLY A 171 7.04 -19.02 -28.39
CA GLY A 171 6.87 -18.11 -27.26
C GLY A 171 5.51 -17.99 -26.59
N GLU A 172 4.72 -19.07 -26.42
CA GLU A 172 3.50 -18.98 -25.62
C GLU A 172 3.39 -19.91 -24.39
N ILE A 173 4.36 -20.79 -24.15
CA ILE A 173 4.36 -21.58 -22.91
C ILE A 173 4.97 -20.79 -21.74
N PHE A 174 5.79 -19.77 -22.04
CA PHE A 174 6.39 -18.85 -21.07
C PHE A 174 6.34 -17.42 -21.62
N GLN A 175 5.24 -16.74 -21.39
CA GLN A 175 4.92 -15.45 -22.02
C GLN A 175 5.94 -14.32 -21.88
N HIS A 176 7.03 -14.47 -21.11
CA HIS A 176 7.98 -13.37 -20.90
C HIS A 176 9.48 -13.73 -20.88
N GLN A 177 9.90 -14.98 -21.04
CA GLN A 177 11.29 -15.35 -20.79
C GLN A 177 12.03 -16.05 -21.96
N ILE A 178 11.34 -16.69 -22.90
CA ILE A 178 11.98 -17.29 -24.07
C ILE A 178 11.57 -16.50 -25.30
N PRO A 179 12.49 -15.78 -25.95
CA PRO A 179 12.18 -14.98 -27.12
C PRO A 179 11.83 -15.89 -28.31
N GLY A 180 10.69 -15.67 -28.95
CA GLY A 180 10.25 -16.40 -30.13
C GLY A 180 10.48 -15.63 -31.42
N VAL A 181 10.00 -16.19 -32.56
CA VAL A 181 10.03 -15.51 -33.86
C VAL A 181 9.01 -14.37 -33.88
N LYS A 182 9.44 -13.13 -33.99
CA LYS A 182 8.59 -11.95 -34.01
C LYS A 182 7.56 -12.04 -35.15
N GLY A 183 6.26 -11.93 -34.82
CA GLY A 183 5.16 -11.97 -35.81
C GLY A 183 4.69 -13.37 -36.21
N ILE A 184 5.21 -14.43 -35.60
CA ILE A 184 4.71 -15.81 -35.73
C ILE A 184 4.05 -16.20 -34.41
N GLY A 185 2.74 -16.15 -34.31
CA GLY A 185 1.99 -16.60 -33.14
C GLY A 185 1.64 -18.09 -33.18
N GLU A 186 1.11 -18.63 -32.07
CA GLU A 186 0.81 -20.05 -31.85
C GLU A 186 0.07 -20.70 -33.01
N LYS A 187 -1.01 -20.11 -33.52
CA LYS A 187 -1.80 -20.64 -34.63
C LYS A 187 -0.98 -20.82 -35.92
N THR A 188 -0.12 -19.85 -36.22
CA THR A 188 0.75 -19.88 -37.41
C THR A 188 1.82 -20.95 -37.23
N ALA A 189 2.44 -21.02 -36.06
CA ALA A 189 3.43 -22.00 -35.73
C ALA A 189 2.88 -23.42 -35.83
N LEU A 190 1.72 -23.66 -35.23
CA LEU A 190 1.05 -24.97 -35.29
C LEU A 190 0.79 -25.36 -36.75
N THR A 191 0.33 -24.44 -37.58
CA THR A 191 0.09 -24.69 -39.00
C THR A 191 1.40 -25.05 -39.73
N LEU A 192 2.50 -24.35 -39.47
CA LEU A 192 3.78 -24.60 -40.08
C LEU A 192 4.33 -25.99 -39.68
N VAL A 193 4.27 -26.34 -38.38
CA VAL A 193 4.74 -27.63 -37.90
C VAL A 193 3.86 -28.79 -38.40
N GLN A 194 2.56 -28.60 -38.48
CA GLN A 194 1.65 -29.61 -39.03
C GLN A 194 1.97 -29.92 -40.49
N ASN A 195 2.46 -28.95 -41.23
CA ASN A 195 2.78 -29.15 -42.65
C ASN A 195 4.22 -29.62 -42.89
N PHE A 196 5.18 -29.15 -42.09
CA PHE A 196 6.61 -29.40 -42.32
C PHE A 196 7.30 -30.27 -41.27
N GLY A 197 6.56 -30.68 -40.22
CA GLY A 197 6.98 -31.70 -39.24
C GLY A 197 7.82 -31.13 -38.10
N THR A 198 8.89 -30.46 -38.34
CA THR A 198 9.83 -29.91 -37.33
C THR A 198 10.19 -28.44 -37.61
N LEU A 199 10.89 -27.80 -36.67
CA LEU A 199 11.45 -26.46 -36.87
C LEU A 199 12.41 -26.45 -38.05
N GLU A 200 13.29 -27.44 -38.15
CA GLU A 200 14.22 -27.64 -39.26
C GLU A 200 13.44 -27.82 -40.57
N GLY A 201 12.40 -28.65 -40.61
CA GLY A 201 11.54 -28.85 -41.76
C GLY A 201 10.87 -27.58 -42.25
N VAL A 202 10.50 -26.66 -41.37
CA VAL A 202 9.99 -25.31 -41.76
C VAL A 202 11.08 -24.50 -42.47
N TYR A 203 12.32 -24.54 -41.99
CA TYR A 203 13.45 -23.82 -42.61
C TYR A 203 13.97 -24.49 -43.92
N GLU A 204 13.83 -25.81 -44.03
CA GLU A 204 14.15 -26.54 -45.30
C GLU A 204 13.14 -26.20 -46.41
N HIS A 205 11.87 -25.91 -46.02
CA HIS A 205 10.83 -25.56 -46.96
C HIS A 205 10.42 -24.08 -46.88
N ILE A 206 11.37 -23.20 -46.53
CA ILE A 206 11.13 -21.76 -46.31
C ILE A 206 10.52 -21.03 -47.50
N ASP A 207 10.74 -21.55 -48.74
CA ASP A 207 10.23 -20.97 -49.98
C ASP A 207 8.90 -21.56 -50.40
N ASP A 208 8.29 -22.44 -49.59
CA ASP A 208 6.98 -23.01 -49.88
C ASP A 208 5.87 -21.95 -49.89
N LYS A 209 4.87 -22.13 -50.79
CA LYS A 209 3.75 -21.20 -50.95
C LYS A 209 2.85 -21.06 -49.69
N LEU A 210 2.89 -22.01 -48.80
CA LEU A 210 2.19 -21.97 -47.51
C LEU A 210 2.77 -20.93 -46.54
N ILE A 211 4.05 -20.58 -46.74
CA ILE A 211 4.73 -19.54 -45.93
C ILE A 211 4.59 -18.21 -46.64
N LYS A 212 3.77 -17.32 -46.07
CA LYS A 212 3.53 -15.97 -46.63
C LYS A 212 4.84 -15.14 -46.67
N PRO A 213 5.00 -14.25 -47.66
CA PRO A 213 6.23 -13.44 -47.78
C PRO A 213 6.70 -12.78 -46.51
N LYS A 214 5.82 -12.15 -45.76
CA LYS A 214 6.13 -11.50 -44.48
C LYS A 214 6.50 -12.49 -43.36
N GLN A 215 5.91 -13.69 -43.35
CA GLN A 215 6.27 -14.73 -42.39
C GLN A 215 7.65 -15.30 -42.72
N ARG A 216 7.98 -15.47 -43.99
CA ARG A 216 9.30 -15.87 -44.47
C ARG A 216 10.38 -14.88 -44.02
N GLU A 217 10.16 -13.60 -44.25
CA GLU A 217 11.05 -12.52 -43.81
C GLU A 217 11.35 -12.66 -42.31
N HIS A 218 10.33 -12.73 -41.47
CA HIS A 218 10.48 -12.85 -40.01
C HIS A 218 11.17 -14.18 -39.61
N LEU A 219 10.88 -15.29 -40.27
CA LEU A 219 11.55 -16.57 -40.00
C LEU A 219 13.03 -16.50 -40.32
N LEU A 220 13.42 -15.88 -41.44
CA LEU A 220 14.81 -15.73 -41.84
C LEU A 220 15.58 -14.77 -40.93
N GLU A 221 14.97 -13.61 -40.56
CA GLU A 221 15.58 -12.64 -39.64
C GLU A 221 15.79 -13.21 -38.24
N CYS A 222 14.88 -14.06 -37.78
CA CYS A 222 14.90 -14.57 -36.41
C CYS A 222 15.38 -16.06 -36.33
N ARG A 223 16.09 -16.56 -37.32
CA ARG A 223 16.50 -17.98 -37.38
C ARG A 223 17.32 -18.44 -36.20
N GLU A 224 18.35 -17.67 -35.82
CA GLU A 224 19.16 -17.95 -34.64
C GLU A 224 18.35 -17.92 -33.34
N MET A 225 17.44 -16.96 -33.25
CA MET A 225 16.53 -16.84 -32.10
C MET A 225 15.55 -18.01 -31.97
N ALA A 226 15.03 -18.50 -33.12
CA ALA A 226 14.17 -19.68 -33.14
C ALA A 226 14.95 -20.95 -32.70
N GLN A 227 16.17 -21.13 -33.14
CA GLN A 227 17.06 -22.21 -32.72
C GLN A 227 17.41 -22.15 -31.22
N LEU A 228 17.75 -20.97 -30.73
CA LEU A 228 18.02 -20.76 -29.31
C LEU A 228 16.78 -21.08 -28.46
N SER A 229 15.61 -20.62 -28.89
CA SER A 229 14.36 -20.89 -28.20
C SER A 229 13.98 -22.38 -28.20
N HIS A 230 14.23 -23.09 -29.29
CA HIS A 230 14.08 -24.52 -29.37
C HIS A 230 15.01 -25.25 -28.39
N THR A 231 16.28 -24.84 -28.33
CA THR A 231 17.26 -25.43 -27.39
C THR A 231 16.85 -25.19 -25.94
N LEU A 232 16.42 -23.95 -25.60
CA LEU A 232 15.98 -23.61 -24.26
C LEU A 232 14.64 -24.25 -23.87
N GLY A 233 13.74 -24.46 -24.84
CA GLY A 233 12.45 -25.13 -24.65
C GLY A 233 12.51 -26.64 -24.57
N THR A 234 13.60 -27.28 -25.03
CA THR A 234 13.74 -28.72 -25.05
C THR A 234 14.13 -29.27 -23.68
N ILE A 235 13.27 -30.14 -23.12
CA ILE A 235 13.55 -30.81 -21.84
C ILE A 235 14.68 -31.82 -22.03
N ARG A 236 15.76 -31.65 -21.28
CA ARG A 236 16.86 -32.65 -21.26
C ARG A 236 16.51 -33.78 -20.32
N THR A 237 16.48 -35.00 -20.88
CA THR A 237 16.21 -36.23 -20.12
C THR A 237 17.51 -36.94 -19.67
N ASP A 238 18.66 -36.42 -20.08
CA ASP A 238 20.01 -36.93 -19.79
C ASP A 238 20.75 -36.05 -18.76
N ALA A 239 20.02 -35.22 -18.04
CA ALA A 239 20.61 -34.42 -16.99
C ALA A 239 21.21 -35.33 -15.89
N PRO A 240 22.43 -35.04 -15.40
CA PRO A 240 23.07 -35.88 -14.37
C PRO A 240 22.51 -35.53 -13.01
N ILE A 241 21.27 -35.95 -12.73
CA ILE A 241 20.60 -35.84 -11.45
C ILE A 241 20.62 -37.18 -10.74
N ASP A 242 20.75 -37.16 -9.41
CA ASP A 242 20.54 -38.38 -8.62
C ASP A 242 19.05 -38.70 -8.63
N THR A 243 18.69 -39.92 -9.01
CA THR A 243 17.31 -40.40 -9.08
C THR A 243 16.98 -41.39 -7.96
N ALA A 244 17.87 -41.57 -6.97
CA ALA A 244 17.60 -42.41 -5.82
C ALA A 244 16.49 -41.85 -4.96
N GLU A 245 15.47 -42.66 -4.66
CA GLU A 245 14.27 -42.18 -3.90
C GLU A 245 14.59 -41.55 -2.56
N GLY A 246 15.66 -41.98 -1.87
CA GLY A 246 16.05 -41.42 -0.56
C GLY A 246 16.76 -40.09 -0.63
N THR A 247 17.27 -39.67 -1.80
CA THR A 247 18.05 -38.44 -1.97
C THR A 247 17.15 -37.18 -1.82
N TYR A 248 15.85 -37.33 -2.11
CA TYR A 248 14.86 -36.25 -2.13
C TYR A 248 13.79 -36.43 -1.05
N ALA A 249 14.14 -37.12 0.04
CA ALA A 249 13.22 -37.25 1.19
C ALA A 249 12.99 -35.90 1.85
N VAL A 250 11.71 -35.58 2.07
CA VAL A 250 11.26 -34.35 2.65
C VAL A 250 11.50 -34.35 4.15
N GLY A 251 12.32 -33.43 4.67
CA GLY A 251 12.60 -33.26 6.11
C GLY A 251 11.60 -32.33 6.80
N GLU A 252 11.74 -32.11 8.11
CA GLU A 252 10.88 -31.20 8.85
C GLU A 252 11.19 -29.72 8.64
N GLY A 253 12.38 -29.40 8.17
CA GLY A 253 12.85 -28.05 7.90
C GLY A 253 13.07 -27.18 9.16
N ASN A 254 13.82 -26.08 9.02
CA ASN A 254 13.99 -25.08 10.08
C ASN A 254 12.91 -23.99 10.01
N LYS A 255 11.77 -24.28 10.61
CA LYS A 255 10.60 -23.40 10.57
C LYS A 255 10.85 -22.03 11.20
N ALA A 256 11.63 -21.96 12.26
CA ALA A 256 11.97 -20.72 12.94
C ALA A 256 12.83 -19.80 12.05
N GLU A 257 13.81 -20.38 11.36
CA GLU A 257 14.66 -19.65 10.42
C GLU A 257 13.87 -19.22 9.17
N ALA A 258 12.97 -20.06 8.67
CA ALA A 258 12.08 -19.68 7.58
C ALA A 258 11.19 -18.49 7.94
N VAL A 259 10.65 -18.44 9.17
CA VAL A 259 9.88 -17.28 9.66
C VAL A 259 10.76 -16.03 9.70
N ARG A 260 11.98 -16.14 10.27
CA ARG A 260 12.91 -15.01 10.35
C ARG A 260 13.20 -14.44 8.97
N LEU A 261 13.56 -15.27 8.01
CA LEU A 261 13.90 -14.85 6.66
C LEU A 261 12.69 -14.27 5.89
N LEU A 262 11.50 -14.86 6.05
CA LEU A 262 10.27 -14.32 5.44
C LEU A 262 9.88 -12.96 6.01
N GLN A 263 10.12 -12.73 7.30
CA GLN A 263 9.91 -11.43 7.95
C GLN A 263 10.94 -10.40 7.47
N GLU A 264 12.21 -10.77 7.44
CA GLU A 264 13.30 -9.91 6.97
C GLU A 264 13.11 -9.47 5.49
N LEU A 265 12.53 -10.35 4.66
CA LEU A 265 12.21 -10.07 3.26
C LEU A 265 10.84 -9.41 3.08
N GLU A 266 10.12 -9.11 4.15
CA GLU A 266 8.76 -8.53 4.13
C GLU A 266 7.72 -9.39 3.37
N ILE A 267 7.94 -10.73 3.29
CA ILE A 267 7.03 -11.66 2.59
C ILE A 267 6.05 -12.30 3.59
N HIS A 268 5.41 -11.47 4.39
CA HIS A 268 4.51 -11.91 5.48
C HIS A 268 3.34 -12.79 5.01
N SER A 269 2.88 -12.62 3.78
CA SER A 269 1.76 -13.40 3.21
C SER A 269 2.05 -14.90 3.07
N LEU A 270 3.31 -15.30 3.10
CA LEU A 270 3.71 -16.71 2.99
C LEU A 270 3.73 -17.42 4.34
N ILE A 271 3.91 -16.72 5.45
CA ILE A 271 3.94 -17.30 6.80
C ILE A 271 2.67 -18.14 7.06
N PRO A 272 1.44 -17.59 6.97
CA PRO A 272 0.23 -18.40 7.17
C PRO A 272 0.04 -19.46 6.07
N ARG A 273 0.51 -19.20 4.87
CA ARG A 273 0.36 -20.12 3.75
C ARG A 273 1.17 -21.41 3.91
N PHE A 274 2.31 -21.33 4.59
CA PHE A 274 3.16 -22.46 4.93
C PHE A 274 2.85 -23.06 6.32
N GLY A 275 1.83 -22.57 7.00
CA GLY A 275 1.47 -23.04 8.34
C GLY A 275 2.53 -22.71 9.39
N LEU A 276 3.22 -21.59 9.21
CA LEU A 276 4.27 -21.10 10.12
C LEU A 276 3.72 -20.10 11.14
N ASP A 277 2.40 -19.90 11.20
CA ASP A 277 1.75 -19.02 12.16
C ASP A 277 2.07 -19.46 13.61
N GLY A 278 2.46 -18.49 14.44
CA GLY A 278 2.77 -18.73 15.84
C GLY A 278 4.15 -19.35 16.10
N ILE A 279 4.97 -19.54 15.05
CA ILE A 279 6.35 -19.95 15.20
C ILE A 279 7.20 -18.70 15.41
N ALA A 280 7.93 -18.65 16.51
CA ALA A 280 8.88 -17.58 16.76
C ALA A 280 10.03 -17.64 15.73
N PRO A 281 10.46 -16.49 15.17
CA PRO A 281 11.62 -16.46 14.28
C PRO A 281 12.89 -16.92 15.00
N ALA A 282 13.84 -17.51 14.27
CA ALA A 282 15.15 -17.85 14.80
C ALA A 282 15.90 -16.57 15.22
N ALA A 283 16.72 -16.66 16.24
CA ALA A 283 17.61 -15.58 16.60
C ALA A 283 18.59 -15.28 15.46
N PRO A 284 18.99 -14.01 15.23
CA PRO A 284 20.00 -13.67 14.24
C PRO A 284 21.31 -14.44 14.48
N GLU A 285 22.01 -14.80 13.40
CA GLU A 285 23.28 -15.58 13.50
C GLU A 285 24.34 -14.88 14.35
N GLU A 286 24.35 -13.56 14.44
CA GLU A 286 25.29 -12.78 15.27
C GLU A 286 25.10 -13.02 16.79
N GLU A 287 23.95 -13.53 17.22
CA GLU A 287 23.66 -13.87 18.62
C GLU A 287 24.02 -15.35 18.95
N ASN A 288 24.29 -16.18 17.95
CA ASN A 288 24.57 -17.63 18.15
C ASN A 288 25.90 -17.97 18.84
N GLY A 289 26.53 -17.04 19.50
CA GLY A 289 27.76 -17.25 20.28
C GLY A 289 27.75 -16.57 21.64
N ILE A 290 26.69 -15.83 21.97
CA ILE A 290 26.53 -15.13 23.24
C ILE A 290 25.44 -15.84 24.03
N GLU A 291 25.83 -16.45 25.16
CA GLU A 291 24.86 -17.00 26.13
C GLU A 291 24.18 -15.82 26.85
N LEU A 292 22.98 -15.45 26.41
CA LEU A 292 22.20 -14.36 27.00
C LEU A 292 21.60 -14.82 28.32
N ALA A 293 21.72 -13.98 29.37
CA ALA A 293 21.04 -14.22 30.63
C ALA A 293 19.53 -14.23 30.47
N GLU A 294 18.83 -15.10 31.18
CA GLU A 294 17.39 -15.06 31.32
C GLU A 294 17.00 -13.89 32.24
N ALA A 295 16.00 -13.11 31.86
CA ALA A 295 15.54 -11.98 32.65
C ALA A 295 14.85 -12.43 33.92
N GLU A 296 15.01 -11.65 34.98
CA GLU A 296 14.24 -11.81 36.20
C GLU A 296 12.81 -11.21 35.97
N LEU A 297 11.77 -11.95 36.34
CA LEU A 297 10.41 -11.47 36.42
C LEU A 297 10.13 -10.96 37.82
N GLU A 298 9.88 -9.69 37.97
CA GLU A 298 9.61 -9.05 39.25
C GLU A 298 8.27 -8.29 39.25
N ALA A 299 7.76 -8.06 40.46
CA ALA A 299 6.63 -7.14 40.64
C ALA A 299 7.12 -5.68 40.53
N LEU A 300 6.32 -4.81 39.88
CA LEU A 300 6.68 -3.39 39.78
C LEU A 300 6.93 -2.78 41.16
N PRO A 301 8.06 -2.05 41.39
CA PRO A 301 8.36 -1.41 42.67
C PRO A 301 7.21 -0.53 43.17
N LEU A 302 7.03 -0.44 44.49
CA LEU A 302 5.99 0.43 45.08
C LEU A 302 6.21 1.91 44.73
N THR A 303 7.45 2.32 44.59
CA THR A 303 7.85 3.68 44.12
C THR A 303 8.69 3.55 42.85
N PRO A 304 8.04 3.37 41.68
CA PRO A 304 8.77 3.27 40.41
C PRO A 304 9.48 4.57 40.07
N SER A 305 10.66 4.49 39.52
CA SER A 305 11.44 5.64 39.04
C SER A 305 12.35 5.25 37.88
N GLY A 306 12.75 6.22 37.09
CA GLY A 306 13.62 6.03 35.93
C GLY A 306 12.85 5.77 34.63
N THR A 307 13.55 5.23 33.64
CA THR A 307 12.98 4.95 32.30
C THR A 307 12.53 3.51 32.20
N TYR A 308 11.30 3.31 31.78
CA TYR A 308 10.73 2.00 31.46
C TYR A 308 10.33 1.93 30.00
N LEU A 309 10.63 0.80 29.36
CA LEU A 309 10.12 0.45 28.05
C LEU A 309 8.83 -0.35 28.24
N VAL A 310 7.70 0.13 27.73
CA VAL A 310 6.39 -0.50 27.95
C VAL A 310 5.82 -1.01 26.66
N ALA A 311 5.41 -2.27 26.67
CA ALA A 311 4.76 -2.88 25.52
C ALA A 311 3.66 -3.86 25.96
N SER A 312 2.83 -4.30 25.01
CA SER A 312 1.87 -5.38 25.23
C SER A 312 2.25 -6.62 24.44
N ARG A 313 2.03 -7.79 25.04
CA ARG A 313 1.97 -9.05 24.33
C ARG A 313 0.53 -9.20 23.80
N PRO A 314 0.34 -9.31 22.48
CA PRO A 314 -1.00 -9.42 21.89
C PRO A 314 -1.75 -10.66 22.42
N ALA A 315 -3.09 -10.58 22.43
CA ALA A 315 -3.93 -11.71 22.75
C ALA A 315 -3.71 -12.86 21.76
N VAL A 316 -3.55 -14.08 22.29
CA VAL A 316 -3.44 -15.28 21.46
C VAL A 316 -4.85 -15.80 21.19
N MET A 317 -5.20 -15.84 19.89
CA MET A 317 -6.50 -16.31 19.42
C MET A 317 -6.41 -17.77 18.99
N GLY A 318 -7.42 -18.56 19.35
CA GLY A 318 -7.56 -19.94 18.89
C GLY A 318 -8.94 -20.19 18.30
N LYS A 319 -9.14 -21.41 17.80
CA LYS A 319 -10.46 -21.84 17.28
C LYS A 319 -11.04 -22.96 18.14
N GLN A 320 -12.29 -22.78 18.56
CA GLN A 320 -13.09 -23.83 19.16
C GLN A 320 -14.28 -24.09 18.24
N GLY A 321 -14.15 -25.09 17.36
CA GLY A 321 -15.07 -25.28 16.24
C GLY A 321 -15.00 -24.13 15.24
N THR A 322 -16.11 -23.44 14.98
CA THR A 322 -16.18 -22.27 14.08
C THR A 322 -15.98 -20.94 14.81
N ARG A 323 -15.86 -20.93 16.14
CA ARG A 323 -15.74 -19.71 16.94
C ARG A 323 -14.27 -19.42 17.25
N ASN A 324 -13.89 -18.15 17.09
CA ASN A 324 -12.62 -17.66 17.61
C ASN A 324 -12.74 -17.52 19.13
N VAL A 325 -11.76 -18.01 19.87
CA VAL A 325 -11.67 -17.89 21.32
C VAL A 325 -10.33 -17.31 21.70
N VAL A 326 -10.31 -16.50 22.74
CA VAL A 326 -9.08 -15.96 23.31
C VAL A 326 -8.45 -17.06 24.16
N LEU A 327 -7.28 -17.56 23.75
CA LEU A 327 -6.50 -18.55 24.50
C LEU A 327 -5.68 -17.88 25.57
N GLN A 328 -5.07 -16.74 25.27
CA GLN A 328 -4.36 -15.89 26.21
C GLN A 328 -4.81 -14.44 25.98
N PRO A 329 -5.20 -13.70 27.01
CA PRO A 329 -5.55 -12.29 26.86
C PRO A 329 -4.31 -11.46 26.57
N GLU A 330 -4.51 -10.24 26.05
CA GLU A 330 -3.48 -9.24 25.97
C GLU A 330 -2.92 -8.96 27.37
N SER A 331 -1.60 -8.88 27.47
CA SER A 331 -0.91 -8.58 28.73
C SER A 331 0.16 -7.52 28.54
N TRP A 332 0.25 -6.59 29.47
CA TRP A 332 1.22 -5.51 29.44
C TRP A 332 2.44 -5.89 30.27
N TYR A 333 3.59 -5.36 29.87
CA TYR A 333 4.84 -5.49 30.62
C TYR A 333 5.69 -4.23 30.46
N ALA A 334 6.52 -3.98 31.46
CA ALA A 334 7.56 -2.98 31.41
C ALA A 334 8.94 -3.65 31.49
N VAL A 335 9.91 -3.00 30.90
CA VAL A 335 11.33 -3.39 30.96
C VAL A 335 12.13 -2.23 31.51
N GLN A 336 12.96 -2.52 32.52
CA GLN A 336 13.98 -1.61 33.00
C GLN A 336 15.28 -2.41 33.19
N ASP A 337 16.32 -1.96 32.53
CA ASP A 337 17.60 -2.73 32.46
C ASP A 337 17.35 -4.16 31.93
N CYS A 338 17.68 -5.20 32.72
CA CYS A 338 17.44 -6.60 32.36
C CYS A 338 16.27 -7.24 33.13
N THR A 339 15.43 -6.45 33.78
CA THR A 339 14.27 -6.91 34.54
C THR A 339 12.97 -6.66 33.80
N VAL A 340 12.08 -7.64 33.80
CA VAL A 340 10.76 -7.56 33.19
C VAL A 340 9.71 -7.54 34.29
N TYR A 341 8.84 -6.54 34.22
CA TYR A 341 7.70 -6.33 35.13
C TYR A 341 6.41 -6.62 34.41
N PRO A 342 5.75 -7.77 34.64
CA PRO A 342 4.37 -7.98 34.21
C PRO A 342 3.47 -6.90 34.87
N LEU A 343 2.62 -6.24 34.07
CA LEU A 343 1.81 -5.12 34.54
C LEU A 343 0.33 -5.44 34.55
N GLU A 344 -0.33 -5.15 35.65
CA GLU A 344 -1.78 -5.05 35.74
C GLU A 344 -2.24 -3.60 35.49
N ASP A 345 -3.55 -3.39 35.31
CA ASP A 345 -4.10 -2.04 35.08
C ASP A 345 -3.74 -1.03 36.19
N ALA A 346 -3.66 -1.49 37.44
CA ALA A 346 -3.26 -0.66 38.56
C ALA A 346 -1.77 -0.23 38.47
N ASP A 347 -0.92 -1.09 37.97
CA ASP A 347 0.50 -0.80 37.77
C ASP A 347 0.71 0.20 36.65
N LEU A 348 -0.02 0.03 35.54
CA LEU A 348 -0.02 0.99 34.45
C LEU A 348 -0.41 2.41 34.94
N VAL A 349 -1.48 2.53 35.72
CA VAL A 349 -1.91 3.83 36.28
C VAL A 349 -0.83 4.46 37.17
N ARG A 350 -0.06 3.66 37.91
CA ARG A 350 1.05 4.14 38.78
C ARG A 350 2.23 4.67 37.97
N LEU A 351 2.39 4.22 36.72
CA LEU A 351 3.49 4.66 35.83
C LEU A 351 3.10 5.91 35.02
N LEU A 352 1.83 5.97 34.55
CA LEU A 352 1.42 6.87 33.47
C LEU A 352 1.48 8.39 33.78
N ASP A 353 1.33 8.80 35.03
CA ASP A 353 1.41 10.21 35.45
C ASP A 353 2.36 10.40 36.66
N ASN A 354 3.37 9.58 36.74
CA ASN A 354 4.40 9.66 37.76
C ASN A 354 5.55 10.53 37.29
N ALA A 355 5.83 11.61 38.03
CA ALA A 355 6.86 12.58 37.65
C ALA A 355 8.30 12.02 37.70
N ASP A 356 8.52 10.94 38.46
CA ASP A 356 9.83 10.28 38.59
C ASP A 356 10.06 9.18 37.53
N VAL A 357 9.05 8.98 36.65
CA VAL A 357 9.04 7.92 35.62
C VAL A 357 9.04 8.53 34.21
N THR A 358 9.81 7.95 33.33
CA THR A 358 9.80 8.21 31.89
C THR A 358 9.41 6.91 31.15
N LEU A 359 8.40 6.99 30.28
CA LEU A 359 7.92 5.84 29.52
C LEU A 359 8.22 5.98 28.02
N GLU A 360 8.92 5.02 27.50
CA GLU A 360 9.01 4.78 26.06
C GLU A 360 8.12 3.58 25.74
N VAL A 361 7.10 3.79 24.92
CA VAL A 361 6.05 2.79 24.76
C VAL A 361 5.98 2.27 23.34
N PHE A 362 5.36 1.11 23.18
CA PHE A 362 4.88 0.66 21.88
C PHE A 362 3.34 0.72 21.86
N ASN A 363 2.77 1.68 21.09
CA ASN A 363 1.35 1.99 21.02
C ASN A 363 0.82 2.78 22.25
N ALA A 364 1.00 4.09 22.24
CA ALA A 364 0.60 4.99 23.31
C ALA A 364 -0.92 5.19 23.45
N ALA A 365 -1.70 5.02 22.38
CA ALA A 365 -3.13 5.35 22.36
C ALA A 365 -3.95 4.68 23.49
N PRO A 366 -3.85 3.34 23.73
CA PRO A 366 -4.55 2.70 24.84
C PRO A 366 -4.05 3.14 26.20
N LEU A 367 -2.77 3.52 26.32
CA LEU A 367 -2.20 4.01 27.57
C LEU A 367 -2.72 5.42 27.92
N TYR A 368 -2.83 6.32 26.95
CA TYR A 368 -3.49 7.61 27.13
C TYR A 368 -4.95 7.45 27.57
N ALA A 369 -5.68 6.52 26.96
CA ALA A 369 -7.07 6.22 27.36
C ALA A 369 -7.15 5.76 28.83
N LYS A 370 -6.24 4.88 29.28
CA LYS A 370 -6.14 4.41 30.67
C LYS A 370 -5.78 5.55 31.64
N ALA A 371 -4.80 6.39 31.28
CA ALA A 371 -4.43 7.55 32.10
C ALA A 371 -5.62 8.50 32.28
N MET A 372 -6.32 8.84 31.21
CA MET A 372 -7.49 9.71 31.25
C MET A 372 -8.67 9.10 32.02
N ALA A 373 -8.88 7.79 31.95
CA ALA A 373 -9.88 7.12 32.77
C ALA A 373 -9.58 7.19 34.26
N ALA A 374 -8.28 7.22 34.64
CA ALA A 374 -7.83 7.41 36.01
C ALA A 374 -7.76 8.89 36.44
N GLY A 375 -8.12 9.84 35.57
CA GLY A 375 -8.09 11.28 35.85
C GLY A 375 -6.76 11.95 35.53
N GLY A 376 -5.82 11.24 34.97
CA GLY A 376 -4.51 11.75 34.51
C GLY A 376 -4.47 12.05 33.01
N TRP A 377 -3.25 12.22 32.48
CA TRP A 377 -3.03 12.58 31.07
C TRP A 377 -1.94 11.74 30.39
N GLY A 378 -1.31 10.81 31.10
CA GLY A 378 -0.20 10.03 30.59
C GLY A 378 1.08 10.84 30.37
N SER A 379 1.34 11.78 31.29
CA SER A 379 2.44 12.77 31.17
C SER A 379 3.83 12.13 31.20
N SER A 380 3.96 10.90 31.71
CA SER A 380 5.23 10.15 31.72
C SER A 380 5.61 9.59 30.35
N ILE A 381 4.69 9.51 29.38
CA ILE A 381 4.96 8.97 28.05
C ILE A 381 5.73 9.98 27.22
N VAL A 382 6.90 9.61 26.70
CA VAL A 382 7.78 10.48 25.91
C VAL A 382 8.07 9.97 24.50
N TRP A 383 7.74 8.69 24.22
CA TRP A 383 8.02 8.03 22.95
C TRP A 383 6.99 6.95 22.64
N ASP A 384 6.65 6.80 21.35
CA ASP A 384 5.79 5.71 20.85
C ASP A 384 6.43 5.03 19.62
N GLY A 385 6.89 3.80 19.79
CA GLY A 385 7.52 3.01 18.73
C GLY A 385 6.58 2.64 17.58
N LYS A 386 5.27 2.52 17.80
CA LYS A 386 4.31 2.22 16.73
C LYS A 386 4.13 3.40 15.78
N LEU A 387 4.08 4.62 16.32
CA LEU A 387 4.03 5.85 15.51
C LEU A 387 5.32 6.04 14.72
N ALA A 388 6.47 5.75 15.34
CA ALA A 388 7.75 5.78 14.69
C ALA A 388 7.81 4.77 13.52
N ALA A 389 7.39 3.53 13.74
CA ALA A 389 7.32 2.50 12.70
C ALA A 389 6.44 2.93 11.52
N TYR A 390 5.30 3.57 11.81
CA TYR A 390 4.41 4.07 10.77
C TYR A 390 5.04 5.21 9.95
N LEU A 391 5.77 6.11 10.57
CA LEU A 391 6.47 7.17 9.82
C LEU A 391 7.54 6.60 8.90
N LEU A 392 8.33 5.66 9.42
CA LEU A 392 9.41 5.04 8.67
C LEU A 392 8.93 4.15 7.52
N ASP A 393 7.78 3.47 7.69
CA ASP A 393 7.11 2.71 6.64
C ASP A 393 5.58 2.75 6.76
N ALA A 394 4.96 3.73 6.13
CA ALA A 394 3.50 3.84 6.06
C ALA A 394 2.84 2.78 5.14
N SER A 395 3.61 1.92 4.48
CA SER A 395 3.09 0.88 3.57
C SER A 395 2.76 -0.42 4.27
N ALA A 396 3.33 -0.66 5.45
CA ALA A 396 3.09 -1.86 6.24
C ALA A 396 1.60 -2.01 6.60
N SER A 397 1.11 -3.23 6.54
CA SER A 397 -0.29 -3.53 6.86
C SER A 397 -0.55 -3.60 8.36
N LYS A 398 0.48 -3.87 9.14
CA LYS A 398 0.46 -3.98 10.61
C LYS A 398 1.84 -3.59 11.16
N TYR A 399 1.84 -3.15 12.40
CA TYR A 399 3.05 -2.83 13.16
C TYR A 399 3.07 -3.73 14.40
N GLN A 400 3.79 -4.85 14.32
CA GLN A 400 3.98 -5.79 15.43
C GLN A 400 5.43 -5.78 15.88
N ILE A 401 5.66 -5.85 17.19
CA ILE A 401 7.01 -5.79 17.76
C ILE A 401 7.89 -6.92 17.18
N SER A 402 7.36 -8.14 17.10
CA SER A 402 8.11 -9.31 16.59
C SER A 402 8.53 -9.16 15.12
N GLU A 403 7.68 -8.54 14.28
CA GLU A 403 8.01 -8.24 12.87
C GLU A 403 9.06 -7.14 12.78
N LEU A 404 8.92 -6.09 13.60
CA LEU A 404 9.86 -4.96 13.65
C LEU A 404 11.23 -5.38 14.23
N THR A 405 11.27 -6.19 15.29
CA THR A 405 12.54 -6.69 15.85
C THR A 405 13.32 -7.52 14.82
N ALA A 406 12.63 -8.33 14.02
CA ALA A 406 13.23 -9.09 12.94
C ALA A 406 13.72 -8.17 11.80
N SER A 407 12.90 -7.26 11.29
CA SER A 407 13.26 -6.38 10.18
C SER A 407 14.39 -5.41 10.54
N TYR A 408 14.42 -4.93 11.78
CA TYR A 408 15.50 -4.10 12.30
C TYR A 408 16.72 -4.89 12.79
N ARG A 409 16.66 -6.23 12.80
CA ARG A 409 17.70 -7.08 13.40
C ARG A 409 18.06 -6.56 14.81
N ALA A 410 17.01 -6.37 15.62
CA ALA A 410 17.20 -5.81 16.94
C ALA A 410 17.90 -6.82 17.84
N ALA A 411 19.07 -6.41 18.38
CA ALA A 411 19.85 -7.25 19.28
C ALA A 411 19.12 -7.43 20.62
N ALA A 412 19.14 -8.64 21.16
CA ALA A 412 18.61 -8.92 22.47
C ALA A 412 19.67 -8.64 23.54
N ALA A 413 19.30 -7.90 24.58
CA ALA A 413 20.14 -7.72 25.77
C ALA A 413 20.01 -8.92 26.75
N PHE A 414 18.84 -9.58 26.70
CA PHE A 414 18.51 -10.74 27.54
C PHE A 414 17.39 -11.56 26.88
N THR A 415 17.10 -12.74 27.40
CA THR A 415 15.98 -13.58 27.01
C THR A 415 14.89 -13.58 28.08
N CYS A 416 13.61 -13.73 27.66
CA CYS A 416 12.48 -13.87 28.57
C CYS A 416 11.43 -14.78 27.89
N ALA A 417 11.19 -15.95 28.50
CA ALA A 417 10.27 -16.95 27.92
C ALA A 417 8.82 -16.44 27.84
N ASP A 418 8.36 -15.67 28.82
CA ASP A 418 7.01 -15.14 28.87
C ASP A 418 6.80 -13.92 27.95
N TYR A 419 7.87 -13.15 27.68
CA TYR A 419 7.87 -11.93 26.85
C TYR A 419 9.06 -11.95 25.89
N PRO A 420 8.98 -12.72 24.78
CA PRO A 420 10.14 -12.99 23.90
C PRO A 420 10.79 -11.75 23.28
N ASP A 421 9.99 -10.69 23.06
CA ASP A 421 10.47 -9.44 22.46
C ASP A 421 11.06 -8.45 23.49
N ALA A 422 10.91 -8.71 24.79
CA ALA A 422 11.27 -7.76 25.85
C ALA A 422 12.73 -7.32 25.80
N GLY A 423 13.66 -8.27 25.63
CA GLY A 423 15.08 -7.99 25.57
C GLY A 423 15.53 -7.21 24.31
N ARG A 424 14.68 -7.09 23.30
CA ARG A 424 14.98 -6.42 22.02
C ARG A 424 14.44 -5.01 21.94
N LEU A 425 13.53 -4.59 22.83
CA LEU A 425 12.86 -3.30 22.77
C LEU A 425 13.84 -2.12 22.79
N ALA A 426 14.86 -2.17 23.61
CA ALA A 426 15.83 -1.08 23.77
C ALA A 426 16.58 -0.81 22.46
N ASP A 427 17.10 -1.85 21.82
CA ASP A 427 17.83 -1.73 20.55
C ASP A 427 16.90 -1.35 19.41
N LEU A 428 15.68 -1.93 19.37
CA LEU A 428 14.65 -1.56 18.40
C LEU A 428 14.34 -0.05 18.47
N PHE A 429 14.02 0.47 19.65
CA PHE A 429 13.67 1.87 19.82
C PHE A 429 14.85 2.78 19.51
N CYS A 430 16.07 2.39 19.88
CA CYS A 430 17.28 3.13 19.55
C CYS A 430 17.48 3.24 18.03
N LYS A 431 17.34 2.13 17.30
CA LYS A 431 17.46 2.09 15.84
C LYS A 431 16.39 2.91 15.15
N MET A 432 15.14 2.81 15.59
CA MET A 432 14.04 3.60 15.02
C MET A 432 14.21 5.10 15.27
N LYS A 433 14.66 5.53 16.46
CA LYS A 433 14.98 6.94 16.74
C LYS A 433 16.09 7.44 15.83
N ALA A 434 17.16 6.66 15.67
CA ALA A 434 18.26 7.01 14.79
C ALA A 434 17.81 7.14 13.32
N GLU A 435 16.90 6.27 12.87
CA GLU A 435 16.39 6.31 11.51
C GLU A 435 15.44 7.49 11.27
N ILE A 436 14.56 7.84 12.22
CA ILE A 436 13.75 9.07 12.15
C ILE A 436 14.64 10.30 11.99
N THR A 437 15.70 10.39 12.80
CA THR A 437 16.66 11.50 12.70
C THR A 437 17.40 11.48 11.36
N ALA A 438 17.85 10.34 10.89
CA ALA A 438 18.50 10.20 9.59
C ALA A 438 17.57 10.53 8.41
N CYS A 439 16.28 10.30 8.58
CA CYS A 439 15.24 10.69 7.62
C CYS A 439 14.85 12.17 7.72
N GLY A 440 15.23 12.89 8.77
CA GLY A 440 14.86 14.29 9.03
C GLY A 440 13.39 14.45 9.42
N GLU A 441 12.80 13.42 10.03
CA GLU A 441 11.39 13.39 10.43
C GLU A 441 11.16 13.72 11.91
N ASP A 442 12.21 14.18 12.64
CA ASP A 442 12.13 14.49 14.07
C ASP A 442 11.04 15.52 14.40
N SER A 443 10.95 16.65 13.66
CA SER A 443 9.91 17.66 13.88
C SER A 443 8.51 17.10 13.61
N LEU A 444 8.35 16.32 12.55
CA LEU A 444 7.09 15.67 12.21
C LEU A 444 6.64 14.71 13.33
N TYR A 445 7.57 13.90 13.85
CA TYR A 445 7.31 13.01 14.96
C TYR A 445 6.97 13.78 16.25
N ASN A 446 7.85 14.67 16.69
CA ASN A 446 7.76 15.31 18.02
C ASN A 446 6.69 16.40 18.11
N GLU A 447 6.43 17.13 17.01
CA GLU A 447 5.50 18.28 17.03
C GLU A 447 4.10 17.91 16.55
N ILE A 448 3.96 16.84 15.75
CA ILE A 448 2.69 16.47 15.11
C ILE A 448 2.22 15.08 15.56
N GLU A 449 2.92 14.00 15.18
CA GLU A 449 2.38 12.66 15.34
C GLU A 449 2.30 12.21 16.79
N PHE A 450 3.37 12.38 17.55
CA PHE A 450 3.40 11.93 18.94
C PHE A 450 2.41 12.70 19.83
N PRO A 451 2.36 14.05 19.84
CA PRO A 451 1.37 14.76 20.66
C PRO A 451 -0.08 14.54 20.18
N LEU A 452 -0.29 14.28 18.90
CA LEU A 452 -1.62 14.00 18.36
C LEU A 452 -2.24 12.73 18.96
N ALA A 453 -1.48 11.72 19.33
CA ALA A 453 -1.99 10.50 19.94
C ALA A 453 -2.79 10.79 21.22
N GLN A 454 -2.32 11.75 22.03
CA GLN A 454 -3.01 12.18 23.23
C GLN A 454 -4.31 12.96 22.92
N VAL A 455 -4.28 13.80 21.88
CA VAL A 455 -5.47 14.52 21.39
C VAL A 455 -6.55 13.55 20.95
N LEU A 456 -6.19 12.56 20.14
CA LEU A 456 -7.14 11.58 19.63
C LEU A 456 -7.72 10.69 20.74
N ALA A 457 -6.93 10.35 21.75
CA ALA A 457 -7.42 9.61 22.91
C ALA A 457 -8.44 10.45 23.70
N ASP A 458 -8.23 11.75 23.85
CA ASP A 458 -9.18 12.65 24.51
C ASP A 458 -10.47 12.84 23.68
N MET A 459 -10.35 12.97 22.35
CA MET A 459 -11.50 13.03 21.44
C MET A 459 -12.33 11.74 21.51
N THR A 460 -11.68 10.57 21.43
CA THR A 460 -12.36 9.27 21.57
C THR A 460 -13.07 9.16 22.91
N ARG A 461 -12.40 9.53 24.01
CA ARG A 461 -12.98 9.52 25.36
C ARG A 461 -14.18 10.48 25.49
N THR A 462 -14.07 11.66 24.92
CA THR A 462 -15.14 12.68 24.97
C THR A 462 -16.35 12.22 24.13
N GLY A 463 -16.12 11.69 22.94
CA GLY A 463 -17.15 11.25 22.03
C GLY A 463 -18.07 12.38 21.53
N VAL A 464 -19.03 12.05 20.70
CA VAL A 464 -20.00 12.99 20.11
C VAL A 464 -21.40 12.62 20.56
N LEU A 465 -22.13 13.58 21.15
CA LEU A 465 -23.50 13.37 21.62
C LEU A 465 -24.45 13.23 20.42
N VAL A 466 -25.39 12.27 20.51
CA VAL A 466 -26.36 12.04 19.43
C VAL A 466 -27.80 11.99 19.96
N ASP A 467 -28.73 12.47 19.13
CA ASP A 467 -30.16 12.30 19.35
C ASP A 467 -30.61 10.89 18.92
N LYS A 468 -30.51 9.94 19.84
CA LYS A 468 -30.92 8.55 19.61
C LYS A 468 -32.35 8.43 19.09
N ASN A 469 -33.29 9.18 19.68
CA ASN A 469 -34.71 9.11 19.30
C ASN A 469 -34.90 9.66 17.88
N GLY A 470 -34.20 10.76 17.53
CA GLY A 470 -34.20 11.32 16.19
C GLY A 470 -33.68 10.32 15.15
N ILE A 471 -32.58 9.62 15.44
CA ILE A 471 -32.01 8.58 14.58
C ILE A 471 -33.00 7.42 14.40
N GLU A 472 -33.67 6.98 15.46
CA GLU A 472 -34.69 5.90 15.40
C GLU A 472 -35.87 6.30 14.51
N GLN A 473 -36.40 7.54 14.67
CA GLN A 473 -37.46 8.10 13.83
C GLN A 473 -37.04 8.26 12.37
N PHE A 474 -35.85 8.72 12.14
CA PHE A 474 -35.29 8.77 10.79
C PHE A 474 -35.21 7.38 10.15
N GLY A 475 -34.83 6.37 10.92
CA GLY A 475 -34.83 4.97 10.48
C GLY A 475 -36.21 4.46 10.10
N VAL A 476 -37.26 4.84 10.84
CA VAL A 476 -38.64 4.51 10.46
C VAL A 476 -39.04 5.13 9.14
N LYS A 477 -38.71 6.43 8.93
CA LYS A 477 -38.94 7.13 7.65
C LYS A 477 -38.24 6.43 6.49
N LEU A 478 -36.94 6.12 6.66
CA LEU A 478 -36.15 5.44 5.61
C LEU A 478 -36.72 4.08 5.25
N ARG A 479 -37.17 3.29 6.23
CA ARG A 479 -37.76 1.97 5.95
C ARG A 479 -39.07 2.10 5.16
N THR A 480 -39.90 3.08 5.48
CA THR A 480 -41.12 3.37 4.68
C THR A 480 -40.78 3.72 3.24
N GLU A 481 -39.77 4.59 3.02
CA GLU A 481 -39.32 4.94 1.68
C GLU A 481 -38.72 3.73 0.93
N LEU A 482 -37.95 2.90 1.62
CA LEU A 482 -37.38 1.65 1.08
C LEU A 482 -38.47 0.69 0.60
N GLU A 483 -39.54 0.52 1.38
CA GLU A 483 -40.68 -0.34 1.02
C GLU A 483 -41.40 0.18 -0.22
N GLN A 484 -41.58 1.50 -0.33
CA GLN A 484 -42.21 2.13 -1.50
C GLN A 484 -41.36 1.93 -2.76
N VAL A 485 -40.03 2.19 -2.68
CA VAL A 485 -39.12 1.97 -3.81
C VAL A 485 -39.07 0.50 -4.19
N LEU A 486 -38.99 -0.40 -3.23
CA LEU A 486 -38.98 -1.85 -3.48
C LEU A 486 -40.25 -2.31 -4.17
N THR A 487 -41.39 -1.75 -3.79
CA THR A 487 -42.69 -2.04 -4.41
C THR A 487 -42.69 -1.62 -5.89
N ARG A 488 -42.15 -0.44 -6.22
CA ARG A 488 -41.99 -0.01 -7.62
C ARG A 488 -41.08 -0.95 -8.40
N ILE A 489 -39.92 -1.31 -7.82
CA ILE A 489 -38.98 -2.26 -8.44
C ILE A 489 -39.66 -3.62 -8.69
N HIS A 490 -40.43 -4.14 -7.76
CA HIS A 490 -41.17 -5.41 -7.92
C HIS A 490 -42.25 -5.29 -9.02
N MET A 491 -42.91 -4.15 -9.15
CA MET A 491 -43.88 -3.91 -10.22
C MET A 491 -43.22 -3.87 -11.60
N GLU A 492 -42.10 -3.15 -11.71
CA GLU A 492 -41.38 -3.02 -12.96
C GLU A 492 -40.71 -4.32 -13.41
N THR A 493 -40.17 -5.10 -12.47
CA THR A 493 -39.55 -6.40 -12.77
C THR A 493 -40.55 -7.54 -12.94
N GLY A 494 -41.81 -7.34 -12.52
CA GLY A 494 -42.84 -8.38 -12.50
C GLY A 494 -42.58 -9.52 -11.50
N SER A 495 -41.69 -9.32 -10.54
CA SER A 495 -41.22 -10.35 -9.62
C SER A 495 -41.13 -9.84 -8.18
N ALA A 496 -42.03 -10.31 -7.32
CA ALA A 496 -42.03 -10.00 -5.88
C ALA A 496 -40.81 -10.63 -5.13
N SER A 497 -40.10 -11.56 -5.74
CA SER A 497 -38.90 -12.19 -5.16
C SER A 497 -37.60 -11.59 -5.65
N PHE A 498 -37.63 -10.59 -6.51
CA PHE A 498 -36.44 -9.90 -7.02
C PHE A 498 -35.74 -9.14 -5.90
N ASN A 499 -34.43 -9.40 -5.75
CA ASN A 499 -33.60 -8.73 -4.75
C ASN A 499 -32.62 -7.74 -5.41
N PRO A 500 -32.87 -6.41 -5.30
CA PRO A 500 -32.01 -5.38 -5.87
C PRO A 500 -30.57 -5.38 -5.31
N ASN A 501 -30.35 -6.01 -4.15
CA ASN A 501 -29.02 -6.16 -3.53
C ASN A 501 -28.25 -7.37 -4.05
N SER A 502 -28.88 -8.25 -4.84
CA SER A 502 -28.21 -9.40 -5.43
C SER A 502 -27.54 -9.00 -6.78
N PRO A 503 -26.20 -8.91 -6.85
CA PRO A 503 -25.53 -8.55 -8.10
C PRO A 503 -25.88 -9.51 -9.25
N LYS A 504 -26.11 -10.79 -8.93
CA LYS A 504 -26.45 -11.81 -9.90
C LYS A 504 -27.85 -11.56 -10.49
N GLN A 505 -28.89 -11.46 -9.62
CA GLN A 505 -30.24 -11.23 -10.09
C GLN A 505 -30.36 -9.90 -10.84
N LEU A 506 -29.67 -8.88 -10.35
CA LEU A 506 -29.65 -7.57 -10.99
C LEU A 506 -28.98 -7.61 -12.35
N GLY A 507 -27.84 -8.28 -12.49
CA GLY A 507 -27.16 -8.46 -13.76
C GLY A 507 -28.01 -9.22 -14.78
N GLU A 508 -28.66 -10.32 -14.38
CA GLU A 508 -29.61 -11.09 -15.21
C GLU A 508 -30.80 -10.23 -15.65
N MET A 509 -31.38 -9.44 -14.74
CA MET A 509 -32.51 -8.57 -15.04
C MET A 509 -32.15 -7.46 -16.03
N LEU A 510 -31.13 -6.68 -15.72
CA LEU A 510 -30.77 -5.51 -16.53
C LEU A 510 -30.19 -5.88 -17.89
N PHE A 511 -29.29 -6.87 -17.94
CA PHE A 511 -28.50 -7.14 -19.13
C PHE A 511 -29.03 -8.31 -19.98
N ASP A 512 -29.53 -9.37 -19.33
CA ASP A 512 -30.01 -10.56 -20.05
C ASP A 512 -31.52 -10.46 -20.35
N THR A 513 -32.34 -9.88 -19.45
CA THR A 513 -33.81 -9.76 -19.64
C THR A 513 -34.19 -8.46 -20.35
N MET A 514 -33.71 -7.32 -19.88
CA MET A 514 -34.04 -6.00 -20.46
C MET A 514 -33.13 -5.63 -21.63
N GLY A 515 -31.99 -6.32 -21.82
CA GLY A 515 -31.05 -6.06 -22.91
C GLY A 515 -30.35 -4.70 -22.84
N LEU A 516 -30.19 -4.15 -21.63
CA LEU A 516 -29.51 -2.86 -21.46
C LEU A 516 -28.00 -2.96 -21.81
N PRO A 517 -27.36 -1.85 -22.19
CA PRO A 517 -25.93 -1.84 -22.43
C PRO A 517 -25.15 -2.31 -21.19
N HIS A 518 -24.37 -3.38 -21.36
CA HIS A 518 -23.58 -3.93 -20.28
C HIS A 518 -22.14 -3.42 -20.28
N GLY A 519 -21.55 -3.29 -19.08
CA GLY A 519 -20.15 -2.96 -18.87
C GLY A 519 -19.27 -4.21 -18.86
N LYS A 520 -18.30 -4.26 -17.92
CA LYS A 520 -17.34 -5.36 -17.74
C LYS A 520 -18.02 -6.61 -17.20
N LYS A 521 -17.66 -7.79 -17.75
CA LYS A 521 -18.04 -9.08 -17.18
C LYS A 521 -17.02 -9.47 -16.11
N THR A 522 -17.50 -9.78 -14.90
CA THR A 522 -16.72 -10.29 -13.78
C THR A 522 -16.80 -11.82 -13.71
N GLN A 523 -16.02 -12.45 -12.84
CA GLN A 523 -16.14 -13.90 -12.59
C GLN A 523 -17.53 -14.32 -12.07
N ARG A 524 -18.30 -13.39 -11.49
CA ARG A 524 -19.63 -13.63 -10.90
C ARG A 524 -20.78 -13.18 -11.80
N GLY A 525 -20.52 -12.73 -13.03
CA GLY A 525 -21.51 -12.20 -13.96
C GLY A 525 -21.20 -10.77 -14.39
N TRP A 526 -22.20 -10.08 -14.94
CA TRP A 526 -22.07 -8.67 -15.32
C TRP A 526 -21.84 -7.76 -14.11
N SER A 527 -20.97 -6.75 -14.24
CA SER A 527 -20.79 -5.75 -13.18
C SER A 527 -22.08 -4.95 -13.01
N THR A 528 -22.52 -4.83 -11.75
CA THR A 528 -23.61 -3.97 -11.30
C THR A 528 -23.13 -2.98 -10.25
N ASP A 529 -21.87 -2.53 -10.39
CA ASP A 529 -21.28 -1.51 -9.55
C ASP A 529 -21.96 -0.15 -9.76
N ALA A 530 -21.71 0.77 -8.83
CA ALA A 530 -22.34 2.09 -8.86
C ALA A 530 -22.05 2.84 -10.18
N GLU A 531 -20.86 2.68 -10.73
CA GLU A 531 -20.44 3.32 -11.96
C GLU A 531 -21.25 2.81 -13.17
N THR A 532 -21.42 1.49 -13.26
CA THR A 532 -22.23 0.87 -14.31
C THR A 532 -23.70 1.29 -14.20
N LEU A 533 -24.27 1.27 -13.00
CA LEU A 533 -25.67 1.67 -12.80
C LEU A 533 -25.88 3.18 -13.07
N GLU A 534 -24.96 4.02 -12.62
CA GLU A 534 -25.03 5.46 -12.86
C GLU A 534 -25.03 5.81 -14.36
N SER A 535 -24.29 5.05 -15.17
CA SER A 535 -24.29 5.21 -16.63
C SER A 535 -25.63 4.82 -17.30
N LEU A 536 -26.49 4.14 -16.55
CA LEU A 536 -27.82 3.67 -16.98
C LEU A 536 -28.96 4.38 -16.23
N ARG A 537 -28.69 5.47 -15.54
CA ARG A 537 -29.63 6.18 -14.67
C ARG A 537 -30.92 6.65 -15.41
N ASP A 538 -30.83 6.88 -16.71
CA ASP A 538 -31.98 7.31 -17.53
C ASP A 538 -33.11 6.25 -17.64
N TYR A 539 -32.81 5.01 -17.25
CA TYR A 539 -33.81 3.93 -17.18
C TYR A 539 -34.52 3.94 -15.79
N PRO A 540 -35.87 4.06 -15.73
CA PRO A 540 -36.62 4.18 -14.47
C PRO A 540 -36.26 3.10 -13.45
N LEU A 541 -36.22 1.83 -13.84
CA LEU A 541 -35.82 0.72 -12.95
C LEU A 541 -34.43 0.92 -12.36
N VAL A 542 -33.48 1.45 -13.14
CA VAL A 542 -32.12 1.68 -12.65
C VAL A 542 -32.06 2.83 -11.65
N GLU A 543 -32.81 3.91 -11.89
CA GLU A 543 -32.96 5.02 -10.93
C GLU A 543 -33.55 4.53 -9.62
N ASP A 544 -34.64 3.73 -9.64
CA ASP A 544 -35.22 3.12 -8.44
C ASP A 544 -34.25 2.19 -7.73
N ILE A 545 -33.43 1.40 -8.45
CA ILE A 545 -32.39 0.54 -7.86
C ILE A 545 -31.29 1.36 -7.19
N LEU A 546 -30.85 2.45 -7.83
CA LEU A 546 -29.85 3.38 -7.25
C LEU A 546 -30.40 4.01 -5.97
N GLN A 547 -31.66 4.47 -5.98
CA GLN A 547 -32.33 5.03 -4.83
C GLN A 547 -32.49 4.00 -3.70
N TYR A 548 -32.94 2.79 -4.03
CA TYR A 548 -33.05 1.68 -3.06
C TYR A 548 -31.72 1.39 -2.37
N ARG A 549 -30.66 1.24 -3.15
CA ARG A 549 -29.31 0.97 -2.61
C ARG A 549 -28.79 2.11 -1.73
N ALA A 550 -29.06 3.37 -2.13
CA ALA A 550 -28.69 4.53 -1.31
C ALA A 550 -29.42 4.52 0.03
N TYR A 551 -30.74 4.30 0.05
CA TYR A 551 -31.54 4.24 1.26
C TYR A 551 -31.18 3.03 2.13
N GLN A 552 -30.97 1.87 1.51
CA GLN A 552 -30.54 0.67 2.23
C GLN A 552 -29.19 0.88 2.93
N LYS A 553 -28.24 1.53 2.26
CA LYS A 553 -26.95 1.88 2.86
C LYS A 553 -27.12 2.87 4.01
N LEU A 554 -27.97 3.90 3.86
CA LEU A 554 -28.27 4.85 4.91
C LEU A 554 -28.87 4.15 6.13
N ASN A 555 -29.85 3.26 5.93
CA ASN A 555 -30.49 2.55 7.03
C ASN A 555 -29.52 1.58 7.72
N SER A 556 -28.88 0.68 6.97
CA SER A 556 -28.06 -0.39 7.55
C SER A 556 -26.76 0.11 8.16
N THR A 557 -26.04 1.02 7.45
CA THR A 557 -24.72 1.48 7.90
C THR A 557 -24.83 2.59 8.93
N TYR A 558 -25.71 3.57 8.69
CA TYR A 558 -25.73 4.77 9.52
C TYR A 558 -26.83 4.70 10.59
N VAL A 559 -28.06 4.31 10.29
CA VAL A 559 -29.09 4.21 11.33
C VAL A 559 -28.81 3.05 12.27
N GLU A 560 -28.84 1.82 11.73
CA GLU A 560 -28.66 0.62 12.55
C GLU A 560 -27.24 0.48 13.11
N GLY A 561 -26.25 0.92 12.32
CA GLY A 561 -24.83 0.93 12.73
C GLY A 561 -24.59 1.89 13.90
N LEU A 562 -25.05 3.14 13.81
CA LEU A 562 -24.88 4.13 14.87
C LEU A 562 -25.63 3.75 16.14
N LEU A 563 -26.89 3.31 16.03
CA LEU A 563 -27.71 2.90 17.21
C LEU A 563 -27.05 1.79 18.05
N LYS A 564 -26.24 0.94 17.46
CA LYS A 564 -25.53 -0.16 18.14
C LYS A 564 -24.33 0.30 18.97
N VAL A 565 -23.78 1.45 18.64
CA VAL A 565 -22.52 1.94 19.21
C VAL A 565 -22.69 3.20 20.09
N ILE A 566 -23.94 3.61 20.33
CA ILE A 566 -24.23 4.70 21.28
C ILE A 566 -23.93 4.18 22.68
N GLY A 567 -23.05 4.88 23.41
CA GLY A 567 -22.70 4.59 24.78
C GLY A 567 -23.86 4.88 25.77
N GLU A 568 -23.69 4.46 27.01
CA GLU A 568 -24.66 4.71 28.10
C GLU A 568 -24.83 6.21 28.38
N ASP A 569 -23.81 7.02 28.08
CA ASP A 569 -23.81 8.47 28.18
C ASP A 569 -24.49 9.17 26.99
N GLY A 570 -25.00 8.42 26.02
CA GLY A 570 -25.65 8.93 24.81
C GLY A 570 -24.69 9.42 23.75
N ARG A 571 -23.38 9.16 23.90
CA ARG A 571 -22.36 9.57 22.97
C ARG A 571 -21.85 8.40 22.11
N ILE A 572 -21.29 8.73 20.96
CA ILE A 572 -20.57 7.80 20.10
C ILE A 572 -19.08 8.08 20.28
N HIS A 573 -18.33 7.05 20.69
CA HIS A 573 -16.89 7.07 20.93
C HIS A 573 -16.17 6.42 19.75
N SER A 574 -16.00 7.18 18.66
CA SER A 574 -15.29 6.69 17.48
C SER A 574 -13.79 6.60 17.77
N THR A 575 -13.16 5.58 17.23
CA THR A 575 -11.71 5.43 17.27
C THR A 575 -11.09 6.17 16.10
N PHE A 576 -10.12 7.03 16.38
CA PHE A 576 -9.32 7.71 15.36
C PHE A 576 -7.95 7.07 15.25
N ASN A 577 -7.62 6.57 14.04
CA ASN A 577 -6.36 5.85 13.79
C ASN A 577 -5.36 6.73 13.04
N GLN A 578 -4.12 6.78 13.53
CA GLN A 578 -3.03 7.53 12.90
C GLN A 578 -2.25 6.68 11.90
N THR A 579 -2.26 5.34 12.02
CA THR A 579 -1.30 4.43 11.40
C THR A 579 -1.87 3.59 10.26
N GLU A 580 -3.05 3.95 9.72
CA GLU A 580 -3.69 3.16 8.66
C GLU A 580 -3.53 3.75 7.26
N ALA A 581 -3.59 5.08 7.16
CA ALA A 581 -3.58 5.74 5.85
C ALA A 581 -2.15 6.04 5.38
N ARG A 582 -1.77 5.48 4.24
CA ARG A 582 -0.45 5.73 3.61
C ARG A 582 -0.18 7.20 3.24
N THR A 583 -1.21 8.04 3.25
CA THR A 583 -1.12 9.48 2.92
C THR A 583 -0.88 10.36 4.12
N GLY A 584 -0.81 9.81 5.33
CA GLY A 584 -0.77 10.60 6.56
C GLY A 584 -2.14 11.03 7.09
N ARG A 585 -3.24 10.78 6.36
CA ARG A 585 -4.58 11.11 6.85
C ARG A 585 -4.96 10.25 8.05
N LEU A 586 -5.84 10.78 8.91
CA LEU A 586 -6.50 10.01 9.94
C LEU A 586 -7.59 9.14 9.32
N SER A 587 -7.82 7.97 9.88
CA SER A 587 -9.05 7.19 9.65
C SER A 587 -9.90 7.17 10.91
N SER A 588 -11.19 6.94 10.74
CA SER A 588 -12.16 6.82 11.83
C SER A 588 -12.84 5.45 11.72
N ASP A 589 -12.95 4.75 12.85
CA ASP A 589 -13.52 3.41 12.90
C ASP A 589 -14.40 3.24 14.15
N ASN A 590 -15.29 2.25 14.11
CA ASN A 590 -16.19 1.86 15.22
C ASN A 590 -17.02 3.00 15.87
N PRO A 591 -17.78 3.82 15.11
CA PRO A 591 -18.05 3.81 13.67
C PRO A 591 -17.17 4.81 12.88
N ASN A 592 -17.11 4.66 11.55
CA ASN A 592 -16.46 5.67 10.71
C ASN A 592 -17.36 6.91 10.55
N LEU A 593 -17.09 7.95 11.33
CA LEU A 593 -17.82 9.21 11.29
C LEU A 593 -17.40 10.12 10.12
N GLN A 594 -16.23 9.89 9.50
CA GLN A 594 -15.74 10.69 8.37
C GLN A 594 -16.48 10.40 7.06
N ASN A 595 -17.27 9.31 7.02
CA ASN A 595 -18.02 8.88 5.84
C ASN A 595 -19.50 9.22 5.90
N ILE A 596 -19.97 10.01 6.88
CA ILE A 596 -21.38 10.44 6.96
C ILE A 596 -21.71 11.32 5.75
N PRO A 597 -22.71 10.95 4.93
CA PRO A 597 -22.98 11.61 3.66
C PRO A 597 -23.39 13.08 3.84
N ILE A 598 -22.92 13.94 2.97
CA ILE A 598 -23.30 15.35 2.92
C ILE A 598 -23.96 15.75 1.59
N ARG A 599 -23.71 15.00 0.50
CA ARG A 599 -24.11 15.41 -0.85
C ARG A 599 -25.59 15.16 -1.18
N THR A 600 -26.23 14.25 -0.45
CA THR A 600 -27.64 13.95 -0.66
C THR A 600 -28.45 14.56 0.47
N GLU A 601 -29.66 15.04 0.17
CA GLU A 601 -30.54 15.67 1.14
C GLU A 601 -30.81 14.78 2.37
N LEU A 602 -31.15 13.52 2.14
CA LEU A 602 -31.36 12.56 3.24
C LEU A 602 -30.06 12.20 3.99
N GLY A 603 -28.91 12.19 3.29
CA GLY A 603 -27.61 11.93 3.91
C GLY A 603 -27.22 13.10 4.83
N SER A 604 -27.39 14.34 4.38
CA SER A 604 -27.08 15.52 5.18
C SER A 604 -27.96 15.66 6.42
N GLN A 605 -29.24 15.22 6.35
CA GLN A 605 -30.14 15.18 7.52
C GLN A 605 -29.59 14.35 8.69
N LEU A 606 -28.75 13.34 8.44
CA LEU A 606 -28.10 12.56 9.50
C LEU A 606 -27.22 13.44 10.40
N ARG A 607 -26.60 14.46 9.86
CA ARG A 607 -25.76 15.38 10.64
C ARG A 607 -26.56 16.20 11.67
N ALA A 608 -27.87 16.39 11.46
CA ALA A 608 -28.75 17.06 12.44
C ALA A 608 -28.91 16.28 13.76
N TYR A 609 -28.67 14.97 13.74
CA TYR A 609 -28.77 14.13 14.94
C TYR A 609 -27.46 14.05 15.74
N PHE A 610 -26.37 14.63 15.27
CA PHE A 610 -25.15 14.85 16.05
C PHE A 610 -25.29 16.23 16.71
N ILE A 611 -25.56 16.23 17.99
CA ILE A 611 -26.04 17.40 18.73
C ILE A 611 -25.03 17.87 19.79
N ALA A 612 -25.06 19.14 20.12
CA ALA A 612 -24.32 19.64 21.27
C ALA A 612 -24.99 19.26 22.59
N LYS A 613 -24.21 19.10 23.67
CA LYS A 613 -24.72 18.95 25.04
C LYS A 613 -25.63 20.14 25.40
N PRO A 614 -26.69 19.94 26.22
CA PRO A 614 -27.53 21.03 26.71
C PRO A 614 -26.70 22.19 27.31
N GLY A 615 -26.93 23.40 26.84
CA GLY A 615 -26.16 24.59 27.23
C GLY A 615 -24.86 24.81 26.41
N CYS A 616 -24.54 23.92 25.47
CA CYS A 616 -23.42 24.01 24.55
C CYS A 616 -23.89 24.23 23.10
N VAL A 617 -22.94 24.52 22.24
CA VAL A 617 -23.04 24.55 20.78
C VAL A 617 -21.89 23.76 20.17
N LEU A 618 -22.04 23.30 18.95
CA LEU A 618 -20.96 22.82 18.12
C LEU A 618 -20.38 24.02 17.37
N VAL A 619 -19.07 24.18 17.41
CA VAL A 619 -18.33 25.17 16.63
C VAL A 619 -17.50 24.37 15.62
N ASP A 620 -17.81 24.56 14.37
CA ASP A 620 -17.20 23.90 13.24
C ASP A 620 -16.29 24.87 12.50
N ALA A 621 -15.11 24.43 12.12
CA ALA A 621 -14.16 25.18 11.32
C ALA A 621 -13.62 24.29 10.19
N ASP A 622 -13.89 24.64 8.94
CA ASP A 622 -13.43 23.94 7.75
C ASP A 622 -12.40 24.78 6.98
N TYR A 623 -11.33 24.13 6.50
CA TYR A 623 -10.36 24.82 5.68
C TYR A 623 -10.90 25.08 4.26
N SER A 624 -10.89 26.34 3.87
CA SER A 624 -11.27 26.74 2.53
C SER A 624 -10.18 26.36 1.52
N GLN A 625 -10.40 25.29 0.76
CA GLN A 625 -9.59 24.84 -0.39
C GLN A 625 -8.10 24.63 -0.05
N ILE A 626 -7.80 24.00 1.08
CA ILE A 626 -6.44 23.81 1.59
C ILE A 626 -5.49 23.19 0.56
N GLU A 627 -5.91 22.14 -0.16
CA GLU A 627 -5.06 21.45 -1.14
C GLU A 627 -4.62 22.37 -2.30
N LEU A 628 -5.51 23.26 -2.77
CA LEU A 628 -5.18 24.23 -3.83
C LEU A 628 -4.27 25.35 -3.32
N ARG A 629 -4.43 25.79 -2.06
CA ARG A 629 -3.53 26.75 -1.42
C ARG A 629 -2.13 26.16 -1.24
N ILE A 630 -2.04 24.91 -0.82
CA ILE A 630 -0.78 24.17 -0.73
C ILE A 630 -0.14 24.02 -2.12
N LEU A 631 -0.92 23.67 -3.16
CA LEU A 631 -0.43 23.60 -4.52
C LEU A 631 0.15 24.94 -4.99
N ALA A 632 -0.56 26.03 -4.75
CA ALA A 632 -0.11 27.40 -5.09
C ALA A 632 1.20 27.78 -4.37
N HIS A 633 1.34 27.37 -3.11
CA HIS A 633 2.56 27.59 -2.34
C HIS A 633 3.73 26.78 -2.89
N ILE A 634 3.56 25.46 -3.04
CA ILE A 634 4.62 24.53 -3.48
C ILE A 634 5.11 24.86 -4.88
N THR A 635 4.19 25.15 -5.81
CA THR A 635 4.54 25.43 -7.20
C THR A 635 5.10 26.82 -7.40
N GLY A 636 4.76 27.75 -6.53
CA GLY A 636 5.08 29.16 -6.69
C GLY A 636 4.40 29.77 -7.92
N ASP A 637 3.24 29.23 -8.36
CA ASP A 637 2.50 29.75 -9.50
C ASP A 637 1.89 31.12 -9.13
N GLU A 638 2.36 32.16 -9.78
CA GLU A 638 2.00 33.55 -9.45
C GLU A 638 0.50 33.83 -9.67
N HIS A 639 -0.10 33.19 -10.66
CA HIS A 639 -1.52 33.40 -10.94
C HIS A 639 -2.40 32.73 -9.88
N MET A 640 -2.04 31.51 -9.46
CA MET A 640 -2.76 30.86 -8.36
C MET A 640 -2.59 31.65 -7.05
N GLN A 641 -1.35 32.07 -6.75
CA GLN A 641 -1.08 32.84 -5.53
C GLN A 641 -1.84 34.15 -5.54
N GLN A 642 -1.81 34.91 -6.66
CA GLN A 642 -2.48 36.19 -6.76
C GLN A 642 -4.01 36.06 -6.64
N ALA A 643 -4.60 35.02 -7.22
CA ALA A 643 -6.04 34.77 -7.09
C ALA A 643 -6.44 34.59 -5.62
N PHE A 644 -5.68 33.83 -4.84
CA PHE A 644 -5.94 33.64 -3.41
C PHE A 644 -5.69 34.90 -2.60
N LEU A 645 -4.61 35.64 -2.89
CA LEU A 645 -4.29 36.90 -2.19
C LEU A 645 -5.34 37.97 -2.44
N ASN A 646 -5.95 37.98 -3.63
CA ASN A 646 -7.04 38.91 -3.95
C ASN A 646 -8.42 38.46 -3.41
N GLY A 647 -8.50 37.27 -2.79
CA GLY A 647 -9.79 36.71 -2.35
C GLY A 647 -10.69 36.26 -3.51
N GLU A 648 -10.13 35.97 -4.70
CA GLU A 648 -10.89 35.52 -5.86
C GLU A 648 -11.34 34.05 -5.70
N ASP A 649 -12.48 33.72 -6.29
CA ASP A 649 -12.88 32.32 -6.47
C ASP A 649 -11.92 31.61 -7.43
N ILE A 650 -11.02 30.80 -6.93
CA ILE A 650 -10.00 30.11 -7.71
C ILE A 650 -10.59 29.25 -8.84
N HIS A 651 -11.78 28.65 -8.65
CA HIS A 651 -12.43 27.86 -9.69
C HIS A 651 -13.00 28.75 -10.79
N ARG A 652 -13.51 29.93 -10.44
CA ARG A 652 -13.96 30.94 -11.38
C ARG A 652 -12.79 31.55 -12.16
N SER A 653 -11.71 31.89 -11.45
CA SER A 653 -10.48 32.43 -12.07
C SER A 653 -9.84 31.38 -13.01
N THR A 654 -9.81 30.11 -12.60
CA THR A 654 -9.34 28.99 -13.45
C THR A 654 -10.22 28.83 -14.70
N ALA A 655 -11.56 28.88 -14.55
CA ALA A 655 -12.48 28.80 -15.67
C ALA A 655 -12.25 29.94 -16.68
N ALA A 656 -12.14 31.17 -16.19
CA ALA A 656 -11.89 32.34 -17.04
C ALA A 656 -10.63 32.14 -17.91
N LYS A 657 -9.54 31.60 -17.31
CA LYS A 657 -8.29 31.34 -18.03
C LYS A 657 -8.39 30.19 -19.01
N ILE A 658 -8.98 29.07 -18.62
CA ILE A 658 -9.08 27.88 -19.48
C ILE A 658 -9.95 28.18 -20.72
N TYR A 659 -11.04 28.91 -20.52
CA TYR A 659 -12.00 29.23 -21.58
C TYR A 659 -11.67 30.55 -22.30
N GLY A 660 -10.74 31.35 -21.80
CA GLY A 660 -10.34 32.65 -22.38
C GLY A 660 -11.45 33.70 -22.32
N ILE A 661 -12.25 33.71 -21.25
CA ILE A 661 -13.38 34.63 -21.03
C ILE A 661 -13.18 35.46 -19.76
N PRO A 662 -13.80 36.63 -19.63
CA PRO A 662 -13.82 37.42 -18.39
C PRO A 662 -14.45 36.63 -17.24
N GLN A 663 -14.01 36.90 -15.97
CA GLN A 663 -14.55 36.18 -14.80
C GLN A 663 -16.06 36.39 -14.61
N GLU A 664 -16.60 37.52 -15.02
CA GLU A 664 -18.00 37.86 -14.93
C GLU A 664 -18.89 37.00 -15.85
N GLU A 665 -18.33 36.52 -16.96
CA GLU A 665 -19.00 35.62 -17.92
C GLU A 665 -18.94 34.14 -17.54
N VAL A 666 -18.20 33.81 -16.48
CA VAL A 666 -18.09 32.41 -16.01
C VAL A 666 -19.40 31.97 -15.37
N THR A 667 -20.09 31.08 -16.04
CA THR A 667 -21.33 30.46 -15.56
C THR A 667 -21.06 29.47 -14.45
N SER A 668 -22.09 29.11 -13.65
CA SER A 668 -21.99 28.09 -12.60
C SER A 668 -21.52 26.73 -13.16
N ARG A 669 -21.91 26.36 -14.39
CA ARG A 669 -21.48 25.16 -15.08
C ARG A 669 -19.98 25.19 -15.38
N LEU A 670 -19.48 26.28 -15.96
CA LEU A 670 -18.04 26.43 -16.25
C LEU A 670 -17.18 26.42 -14.99
N ARG A 671 -17.67 27.07 -13.92
CA ARG A 671 -17.04 27.03 -12.61
C ARG A 671 -16.97 25.60 -12.05
N SER A 672 -18.05 24.83 -12.17
CA SER A 672 -18.08 23.42 -11.74
C SER A 672 -17.15 22.55 -12.57
N SER A 673 -17.07 22.76 -13.88
CA SER A 673 -16.10 22.08 -14.75
C SER A 673 -14.66 22.41 -14.35
N ALA A 674 -14.36 23.69 -14.09
CA ALA A 674 -13.03 24.10 -13.63
C ALA A 674 -12.70 23.52 -12.24
N LYS A 675 -13.67 23.38 -11.33
CA LYS A 675 -13.50 22.68 -10.05
C LYS A 675 -13.07 21.22 -10.28
N ALA A 676 -13.77 20.52 -11.17
CA ALA A 676 -13.42 19.14 -11.51
C ALA A 676 -12.04 19.02 -12.19
N ILE A 677 -11.65 20.01 -13.01
CA ILE A 677 -10.35 20.08 -13.67
C ILE A 677 -9.25 20.32 -12.63
N ASN A 678 -9.41 21.31 -11.74
CA ASN A 678 -8.45 21.61 -10.67
C ASN A 678 -8.13 20.37 -9.84
N PHE A 679 -9.15 19.69 -9.32
CA PHE A 679 -8.98 18.47 -8.55
C PHE A 679 -8.49 17.28 -9.41
N GLY A 680 -9.00 17.17 -10.64
CA GLY A 680 -8.60 16.13 -11.58
C GLY A 680 -7.10 16.13 -11.85
N ILE A 681 -6.52 17.31 -12.03
CA ILE A 681 -5.09 17.47 -12.29
C ILE A 681 -4.27 17.12 -11.04
N MET A 682 -4.66 17.62 -9.87
CA MET A 682 -4.00 17.27 -8.60
C MET A 682 -3.99 15.75 -8.38
N TYR A 683 -5.11 15.08 -8.66
CA TYR A 683 -5.22 13.62 -8.51
C TYR A 683 -4.70 12.81 -9.71
N GLY A 684 -4.08 13.49 -10.70
CA GLY A 684 -3.50 12.83 -11.87
C GLY A 684 -4.53 12.11 -12.77
N LYS A 685 -5.78 12.62 -12.83
CA LYS A 685 -6.80 12.08 -13.73
C LYS A 685 -6.42 12.36 -15.18
N GLY A 686 -6.49 11.33 -16.02
CA GLY A 686 -6.35 11.50 -17.47
C GLY A 686 -7.62 12.02 -18.13
N ALA A 687 -7.53 12.41 -19.39
CA ALA A 687 -8.63 12.97 -20.21
C ALA A 687 -9.89 12.09 -20.20
N TYR A 688 -9.75 10.76 -20.22
CA TYR A 688 -10.88 9.84 -20.18
C TYR A 688 -11.71 9.96 -18.89
N SER A 689 -11.06 9.95 -17.73
CA SER A 689 -11.76 10.07 -16.44
C SER A 689 -12.37 11.47 -16.28
N LEU A 690 -11.62 12.52 -16.69
CA LEU A 690 -12.11 13.89 -16.61
C LEU A 690 -13.33 14.10 -17.52
N ALA A 691 -13.31 13.58 -18.75
CA ALA A 691 -14.43 13.64 -19.68
C ALA A 691 -15.73 13.13 -19.07
N LYS A 692 -15.63 12.01 -18.33
CA LYS A 692 -16.76 11.42 -17.63
C LYS A 692 -17.26 12.29 -16.48
N ASP A 693 -16.35 12.88 -15.70
CA ASP A 693 -16.70 13.72 -14.54
C ASP A 693 -17.44 15.00 -14.94
N ILE A 694 -17.08 15.60 -16.08
CA ILE A 694 -17.65 16.89 -16.52
C ILE A 694 -18.66 16.75 -17.68
N GLY A 695 -18.92 15.52 -18.14
CA GLY A 695 -19.92 15.23 -19.15
C GLY A 695 -19.60 15.79 -20.56
N VAL A 696 -18.32 15.70 -20.97
CA VAL A 696 -17.83 16.15 -22.28
C VAL A 696 -17.15 15.01 -23.04
N SER A 697 -16.78 15.23 -24.30
CA SER A 697 -15.98 14.26 -25.05
C SER A 697 -14.54 14.17 -24.51
N VAL A 698 -13.89 13.01 -24.70
CA VAL A 698 -12.48 12.80 -24.29
C VAL A 698 -11.54 13.81 -24.96
N LYS A 699 -11.85 14.22 -26.20
CA LYS A 699 -11.08 15.23 -26.94
C LYS A 699 -11.19 16.63 -26.31
N GLU A 700 -12.38 17.01 -25.87
CA GLU A 700 -12.59 18.27 -25.16
C GLU A 700 -11.91 18.26 -23.79
N ALA A 701 -12.02 17.16 -23.02
CA ALA A 701 -11.33 17.01 -21.75
C ALA A 701 -9.80 17.08 -21.91
N ASP A 702 -9.24 16.49 -22.97
CA ASP A 702 -7.81 16.59 -23.28
C ASP A 702 -7.39 18.02 -23.61
N ALA A 703 -8.23 18.75 -24.36
CA ALA A 703 -8.01 20.16 -24.64
C ALA A 703 -8.05 21.00 -23.35
N PHE A 704 -8.99 20.74 -22.44
CA PHE A 704 -9.06 21.43 -21.15
C PHE A 704 -7.82 21.16 -20.28
N LEU A 705 -7.35 19.91 -20.21
CA LEU A 705 -6.12 19.57 -19.50
C LEU A 705 -4.92 20.32 -20.06
N LYS A 706 -4.77 20.35 -21.40
CA LYS A 706 -3.69 21.08 -22.07
C LYS A 706 -3.76 22.59 -21.83
N ASN A 707 -4.96 23.16 -21.91
CA ASN A 707 -5.16 24.59 -21.65
C ASN A 707 -4.85 24.94 -20.19
N TYR A 708 -5.23 24.08 -19.25
CA TYR A 708 -4.88 24.25 -17.84
C TYR A 708 -3.38 24.25 -17.62
N LEU A 709 -2.68 23.22 -18.12
CA LEU A 709 -1.22 23.09 -17.98
C LEU A 709 -0.48 24.25 -18.67
N ALA A 710 -1.03 24.78 -19.77
CA ALA A 710 -0.51 25.98 -20.43
C ALA A 710 -0.78 27.26 -19.62
N ALA A 711 -1.93 27.34 -18.95
CA ALA A 711 -2.31 28.49 -18.12
C ALA A 711 -1.53 28.51 -16.79
N PHE A 712 -1.11 27.34 -16.29
CA PHE A 712 -0.37 27.17 -15.03
C PHE A 712 0.93 26.37 -15.25
N PRO A 713 1.92 26.94 -15.96
CA PRO A 713 3.12 26.21 -16.37
C PRO A 713 4.00 25.76 -15.20
N LYS A 714 3.98 26.49 -14.08
CA LYS A 714 4.72 26.10 -12.87
C LYS A 714 4.10 24.87 -12.22
N VAL A 715 2.77 24.68 -12.30
CA VAL A 715 2.09 23.47 -11.82
C VAL A 715 2.52 22.26 -12.67
N SER A 716 2.55 22.39 -14.02
CA SER A 716 3.02 21.32 -14.90
C SER A 716 4.47 20.95 -14.60
N GLY A 717 5.35 21.92 -14.52
CA GLY A 717 6.78 21.71 -14.25
C GLY A 717 7.01 21.03 -12.89
N TYR A 718 6.24 21.43 -11.87
CA TYR A 718 6.30 20.79 -10.56
C TYR A 718 5.88 19.32 -10.62
N MET A 719 4.78 19.00 -11.30
CA MET A 719 4.29 17.64 -11.40
C MET A 719 5.27 16.71 -12.12
N ASP A 720 5.87 17.17 -13.21
CA ASP A 720 6.85 16.41 -13.97
C ASP A 720 8.13 16.20 -13.15
N LYS A 721 8.59 17.24 -12.47
CA LYS A 721 9.74 17.18 -11.57
C LYS A 721 9.49 16.20 -10.43
N THR A 722 8.33 16.27 -9.77
CA THR A 722 8.00 15.37 -8.64
C THR A 722 8.05 13.90 -9.05
N ILE A 723 7.57 13.56 -10.26
CA ILE A 723 7.66 12.19 -10.79
C ILE A 723 9.11 11.80 -11.06
N ALA A 724 9.89 12.70 -11.67
CA ALA A 724 11.29 12.44 -11.98
C ALA A 724 12.10 12.23 -10.70
N ASP A 725 11.94 13.10 -9.71
CA ASP A 725 12.59 13.01 -8.41
C ASP A 725 12.17 11.70 -7.69
N ALA A 726 10.88 11.38 -7.67
CA ALA A 726 10.38 10.15 -7.06
C ALA A 726 10.91 8.88 -7.74
N LYS A 727 11.10 8.88 -9.06
CA LYS A 727 11.75 7.77 -9.77
C LYS A 727 13.23 7.64 -9.41
N ALA A 728 13.90 8.73 -9.10
CA ALA A 728 15.30 8.73 -8.74
C ALA A 728 15.55 8.29 -7.29
N CYS A 729 14.73 8.78 -6.33
CA CYS A 729 14.92 8.49 -4.90
C CYS A 729 14.03 7.37 -4.35
N GLY A 730 12.98 6.92 -5.09
CA GLY A 730 12.08 5.86 -4.68
C GLY A 730 10.91 6.31 -3.79
N TYR A 731 10.83 7.57 -3.40
CA TYR A 731 9.77 8.09 -2.53
C TYR A 731 9.38 9.54 -2.90
N VAL A 732 8.28 10.00 -2.31
CA VAL A 732 7.88 11.42 -2.27
C VAL A 732 7.74 11.86 -0.83
N SER A 733 7.82 13.20 -0.58
CA SER A 733 7.66 13.75 0.75
C SER A 733 6.67 14.92 0.79
N THR A 734 6.07 15.14 1.97
CA THR A 734 5.30 16.35 2.28
C THR A 734 6.23 17.52 2.63
N LEU A 735 5.68 18.72 2.81
CA LEU A 735 6.43 19.89 3.30
C LEU A 735 6.95 19.70 4.73
N PHE A 736 6.38 18.77 5.50
CA PHE A 736 6.82 18.41 6.85
C PHE A 736 7.84 17.26 6.89
N GLY A 737 8.25 16.75 5.71
CA GLY A 737 9.23 15.67 5.62
C GLY A 737 8.64 14.26 5.61
N ARG A 738 7.31 14.08 5.85
CA ARG A 738 6.68 12.75 5.79
C ARG A 738 6.97 12.07 4.46
N ARG A 739 7.54 10.89 4.50
CA ARG A 739 7.92 10.13 3.32
C ARG A 739 6.89 9.07 2.97
N ARG A 740 6.73 8.87 1.66
CA ARG A 740 5.96 7.74 1.12
C ARG A 740 6.78 7.05 0.05
N ALA A 741 7.17 5.81 0.31
CA ALA A 741 7.82 4.96 -0.67
C ALA A 741 6.86 4.63 -1.83
N LEU A 742 7.36 4.60 -3.06
CA LEU A 742 6.59 4.37 -4.29
C LEU A 742 7.28 3.32 -5.17
N PRO A 743 7.34 2.05 -4.72
CA PRO A 743 7.93 0.96 -5.51
C PRO A 743 7.22 0.75 -6.83
N GLU A 744 5.95 1.16 -6.95
CA GLU A 744 5.15 1.09 -8.17
C GLU A 744 5.79 1.83 -9.35
N LEU A 745 6.57 2.87 -9.11
CA LEU A 745 7.24 3.65 -10.15
C LEU A 745 8.29 2.85 -10.92
N ALA A 746 8.87 1.83 -10.31
CA ALA A 746 9.84 0.92 -10.92
C ALA A 746 9.18 -0.23 -11.70
N SER A 747 7.85 -0.39 -11.61
CA SER A 747 7.13 -1.51 -12.23
C SER A 747 7.20 -1.47 -13.75
N SER A 748 7.44 -2.63 -14.38
CA SER A 748 7.32 -2.82 -15.83
C SER A 748 5.87 -2.74 -16.31
N ASN A 749 4.89 -3.04 -15.43
CA ASN A 749 3.48 -2.94 -15.74
C ASN A 749 3.05 -1.49 -15.83
N PHE A 750 2.55 -1.07 -17.00
CA PHE A 750 2.10 0.28 -17.26
C PHE A 750 1.03 0.78 -16.26
N ASN A 751 0.04 -0.07 -15.92
CA ASN A 751 -1.04 0.33 -15.01
C ASN A 751 -0.54 0.56 -13.59
N VAL A 752 0.36 -0.28 -13.10
CA VAL A 752 0.99 -0.14 -11.78
C VAL A 752 1.85 1.13 -11.76
N ARG A 753 2.71 1.30 -12.75
CA ARG A 753 3.57 2.49 -12.87
C ARG A 753 2.75 3.79 -12.97
N SER A 754 1.71 3.80 -13.80
CA SER A 754 0.80 4.96 -13.93
C SER A 754 0.06 5.25 -12.62
N SER A 755 -0.26 4.22 -11.82
CA SER A 755 -0.79 4.42 -10.46
C SER A 755 0.26 5.06 -9.54
N GLY A 756 1.51 4.59 -9.59
CA GLY A 756 2.64 5.20 -8.88
C GLY A 756 2.84 6.68 -9.24
N GLU A 757 2.76 7.03 -10.52
CA GLU A 757 2.86 8.43 -10.96
C GLU A 757 1.72 9.31 -10.44
N ARG A 758 0.50 8.78 -10.34
CA ARG A 758 -0.61 9.51 -9.70
C ARG A 758 -0.38 9.70 -8.21
N MET A 759 0.11 8.66 -7.52
CA MET A 759 0.45 8.76 -6.10
C MET A 759 1.59 9.76 -5.86
N ALA A 760 2.58 9.80 -6.74
CA ALA A 760 3.67 10.77 -6.65
C ALA A 760 3.20 12.22 -6.74
N ARG A 761 2.26 12.52 -7.64
CA ARG A 761 1.69 13.88 -7.78
C ARG A 761 0.83 14.27 -6.57
N ASN A 762 0.03 13.35 -6.07
CA ASN A 762 -0.98 13.61 -5.06
C ASN A 762 -0.42 13.67 -3.64
N THR A 763 0.49 12.77 -3.29
CA THR A 763 0.97 12.61 -1.91
C THR A 763 1.59 13.88 -1.30
N PRO A 764 2.43 14.66 -1.99
CA PRO A 764 3.00 15.88 -1.41
C PRO A 764 1.94 16.92 -1.03
N ILE A 765 0.85 17.01 -1.80
CA ILE A 765 -0.22 17.99 -1.56
C ILE A 765 -1.16 17.47 -0.48
N GLN A 766 -1.71 16.28 -0.67
CA GLN A 766 -2.69 15.68 0.23
C GLN A 766 -2.09 15.32 1.59
N GLY A 767 -0.84 14.82 1.59
CA GLY A 767 -0.12 14.54 2.82
C GLY A 767 0.23 15.81 3.59
N THR A 768 0.63 16.88 2.91
CA THR A 768 0.86 18.18 3.56
C THR A 768 -0.43 18.74 4.18
N ALA A 769 -1.58 18.61 3.49
CA ALA A 769 -2.88 18.99 4.06
C ALA A 769 -3.20 18.18 5.32
N ALA A 770 -2.91 16.87 5.31
CA ALA A 770 -3.07 16.01 6.49
C ALA A 770 -2.14 16.41 7.64
N ASP A 771 -0.90 16.79 7.37
CA ASP A 771 0.04 17.26 8.39
C ASP A 771 -0.40 18.61 8.98
N VAL A 772 -0.92 19.52 8.15
CA VAL A 772 -1.45 20.82 8.60
C VAL A 772 -2.63 20.63 9.54
N ILE A 773 -3.64 19.81 9.18
CA ILE A 773 -4.81 19.59 10.05
C ILE A 773 -4.40 18.92 11.37
N LYS A 774 -3.47 17.96 11.35
CA LYS A 774 -2.93 17.32 12.55
C LYS A 774 -2.23 18.33 13.47
N LEU A 775 -1.40 19.21 12.91
CA LEU A 775 -0.74 20.28 13.67
C LEU A 775 -1.76 21.24 14.25
N ALA A 776 -2.79 21.62 13.48
CA ALA A 776 -3.88 22.47 13.96
C ALA A 776 -4.65 21.82 15.12
N MET A 777 -4.96 20.50 15.02
CA MET A 777 -5.60 19.75 16.11
C MET A 777 -4.79 19.82 17.41
N VAL A 778 -3.48 19.60 17.32
CA VAL A 778 -2.56 19.66 18.48
C VAL A 778 -2.57 21.06 19.08
N ARG A 779 -2.51 22.12 18.27
CA ARG A 779 -2.50 23.51 18.72
C ARG A 779 -3.83 23.93 19.34
N VAL A 780 -4.95 23.65 18.69
CA VAL A 780 -6.30 23.92 19.21
C VAL A 780 -6.50 23.24 20.55
N TRP A 781 -6.21 21.93 20.62
CA TRP A 781 -6.38 21.17 21.86
C TRP A 781 -5.51 21.70 23.00
N LYS A 782 -4.23 22.02 22.75
CA LYS A 782 -3.33 22.62 23.75
C LYS A 782 -3.84 23.98 24.22
N ARG A 783 -4.31 24.81 23.29
CA ARG A 783 -4.78 26.16 23.64
C ARG A 783 -6.06 26.15 24.44
N LEU A 784 -7.06 25.34 24.08
CA LEU A 784 -8.29 25.17 24.86
C LEU A 784 -7.98 24.74 26.30
N ARG A 785 -7.01 23.87 26.50
CA ARG A 785 -6.59 23.42 27.82
C ARG A 785 -5.80 24.47 28.59
N ASN A 786 -4.85 25.15 27.95
CA ASN A 786 -4.01 26.18 28.57
C ASN A 786 -4.87 27.38 29.05
N GLU A 787 -5.91 27.73 28.30
CA GLU A 787 -6.88 28.73 28.66
C GLU A 787 -7.95 28.21 29.63
N LYS A 788 -7.84 26.93 30.06
CA LYS A 788 -8.74 26.26 31.02
C LYS A 788 -10.22 26.30 30.62
N MET A 789 -10.49 26.23 29.33
CA MET A 789 -11.84 26.18 28.78
C MET A 789 -12.52 24.84 29.06
N GLU A 790 -13.84 24.85 29.16
CA GLU A 790 -14.65 23.65 29.20
C GLU A 790 -14.87 23.07 27.78
N SER A 791 -14.64 23.88 26.76
CA SER A 791 -14.72 23.48 25.33
C SER A 791 -13.80 22.30 25.00
N ARG A 792 -14.28 21.38 24.17
CA ARG A 792 -13.56 20.15 23.81
C ARG A 792 -13.57 19.92 22.30
N LEU A 793 -12.41 19.59 21.75
CA LEU A 793 -12.31 19.04 20.38
C LEU A 793 -12.91 17.63 20.39
N ILE A 794 -13.92 17.40 19.57
CA ILE A 794 -14.68 16.13 19.59
C ILE A 794 -14.64 15.35 18.28
N LEU A 795 -14.44 16.03 17.13
CA LEU A 795 -14.51 15.40 15.83
C LEU A 795 -13.58 16.08 14.83
N THR A 796 -13.04 15.30 13.91
CA THR A 796 -12.37 15.78 12.71
C THR A 796 -12.89 15.01 11.50
N VAL A 797 -13.22 15.73 10.42
CA VAL A 797 -13.72 15.13 9.18
C VAL A 797 -13.01 15.79 8.01
N HIS A 798 -12.14 15.05 7.32
CA HIS A 798 -11.30 15.57 6.24
C HIS A 798 -10.45 16.76 6.70
N ASP A 799 -10.81 17.99 6.34
CA ASP A 799 -10.19 19.29 6.63
C ASP A 799 -10.98 20.13 7.66
N GLU A 800 -11.94 19.50 8.35
CA GLU A 800 -12.88 20.10 9.29
C GLU A 800 -12.53 19.71 10.73
N LEU A 801 -12.62 20.66 11.66
CA LEU A 801 -12.49 20.48 13.12
C LEU A 801 -13.75 20.93 13.83
N ILE A 802 -14.30 20.09 14.72
CA ILE A 802 -15.51 20.39 15.49
C ILE A 802 -15.20 20.40 16.99
N VAL A 803 -15.54 21.52 17.62
CA VAL A 803 -15.43 21.75 19.06
C VAL A 803 -16.82 21.83 19.68
N GLU A 804 -17.09 21.06 20.72
CA GLU A 804 -18.25 21.25 21.58
C GLU A 804 -17.90 22.30 22.65
N ALA A 805 -18.59 23.42 22.64
CA ALA A 805 -18.31 24.56 23.50
C ALA A 805 -19.56 25.01 24.31
N PRO A 806 -19.43 25.29 25.61
CA PRO A 806 -20.47 26.04 26.32
C PRO A 806 -20.85 27.34 25.56
N GLN A 807 -22.12 27.73 25.59
CA GLN A 807 -22.59 28.90 24.86
C GLN A 807 -21.78 30.18 25.20
N ALA A 808 -21.30 30.28 26.43
CA ALA A 808 -20.48 31.41 26.88
C ALA A 808 -19.06 31.40 26.31
N GLU A 809 -18.56 30.25 25.89
CA GLU A 809 -17.22 30.07 25.32
C GLU A 809 -17.23 30.00 23.78
N ALA A 810 -18.40 29.96 23.14
CA ALA A 810 -18.54 29.68 21.71
C ALA A 810 -17.75 30.67 20.82
N GLU A 811 -17.85 31.97 21.07
CA GLU A 811 -17.10 32.98 20.30
C GLU A 811 -15.58 32.82 20.50
N LYS A 812 -15.15 32.52 21.72
CA LYS A 812 -13.75 32.30 22.04
C LYS A 812 -13.23 31.00 21.39
N ALA A 813 -14.01 29.93 21.40
CA ALA A 813 -13.68 28.69 20.73
C ALA A 813 -13.56 28.88 19.21
N ALA A 814 -14.49 29.64 18.60
CA ALA A 814 -14.43 30.02 17.19
C ALA A 814 -13.17 30.86 16.85
N GLN A 815 -12.81 31.77 17.74
CA GLN A 815 -11.58 32.55 17.58
C GLN A 815 -10.34 31.66 17.65
N ILE A 816 -10.27 30.72 18.61
CA ILE A 816 -9.14 29.79 18.76
C ILE A 816 -9.03 28.89 17.55
N LEU A 817 -10.14 28.32 17.07
CA LEU A 817 -10.14 27.50 15.87
C LEU A 817 -9.55 28.27 14.69
N ARG A 818 -10.06 29.47 14.42
CA ARG A 818 -9.57 30.31 13.32
C ARG A 818 -8.08 30.63 13.47
N GLU A 819 -7.66 31.14 14.61
CA GLU A 819 -6.29 31.57 14.83
C GLU A 819 -5.29 30.40 14.73
N GLU A 820 -5.61 29.23 15.32
CA GLU A 820 -4.70 28.07 15.30
C GLU A 820 -4.71 27.33 13.99
N MET A 821 -5.84 27.26 13.29
CA MET A 821 -5.90 26.63 11.97
C MET A 821 -5.26 27.50 10.90
N GLU A 822 -5.54 28.79 10.86
CA GLU A 822 -4.96 29.71 9.86
C GLU A 822 -3.48 30.03 10.15
N GLY A 823 -3.11 30.08 11.41
CA GLY A 823 -1.76 30.47 11.88
C GLY A 823 -0.81 29.30 12.09
N CYS A 824 -1.21 28.03 11.87
CA CYS A 824 -0.33 26.90 12.15
C CYS A 824 0.89 26.82 11.23
N VAL A 825 0.80 27.36 10.01
CA VAL A 825 1.88 27.44 9.01
C VAL A 825 1.92 28.80 8.34
N GLN A 826 3.08 29.17 7.79
CA GLN A 826 3.25 30.38 7.00
C GLN A 826 3.56 30.01 5.55
N TYR A 827 2.55 30.07 4.71
CA TYR A 827 2.68 29.83 3.29
C TYR A 827 2.63 31.14 2.49
N ALA A 828 3.07 31.10 1.23
CA ALA A 828 2.94 32.25 0.31
C ALA A 828 1.48 32.65 0.07
N VAL A 829 0.57 31.73 0.30
CA VAL A 829 -0.87 31.91 0.27
C VAL A 829 -1.41 31.63 1.67
N PRO A 830 -2.10 32.58 2.33
CA PRO A 830 -2.63 32.34 3.67
C PRO A 830 -3.67 31.22 3.66
N LEU A 831 -3.67 30.38 4.70
CA LEU A 831 -4.78 29.50 4.96
C LEU A 831 -5.98 30.31 5.45
N SER A 832 -7.18 29.90 5.13
CA SER A 832 -8.41 30.50 5.64
C SER A 832 -9.39 29.42 6.02
N THR A 833 -10.19 29.70 7.04
CA THR A 833 -11.21 28.80 7.57
C THR A 833 -12.58 29.47 7.54
N ASP A 834 -13.58 28.68 7.22
CA ASP A 834 -14.99 29.05 7.41
C ASP A 834 -15.43 28.51 8.76
N VAL A 835 -15.86 29.39 9.68
CA VAL A 835 -16.18 29.02 11.05
C VAL A 835 -17.64 29.34 11.35
N HIS A 836 -18.40 28.32 11.73
CA HIS A 836 -19.81 28.44 12.05
C HIS A 836 -20.13 27.79 13.41
N ALA A 837 -21.27 28.13 13.98
CA ALA A 837 -21.73 27.56 15.24
C ALA A 837 -23.21 27.19 15.14
N GLY A 838 -23.58 26.04 15.66
CA GLY A 838 -24.94 25.53 15.62
C GLY A 838 -25.24 24.59 16.79
N LYS A 839 -26.50 24.23 16.97
CA LYS A 839 -26.93 23.26 17.98
C LYS A 839 -26.66 21.83 17.62
N ASN A 840 -26.42 21.57 16.36
CA ASN A 840 -26.11 20.28 15.78
C ASN A 840 -25.12 20.47 14.64
N TRP A 841 -24.56 19.37 14.16
CA TRP A 841 -23.54 19.39 13.12
C TRP A 841 -24.03 19.95 11.77
N LEU A 842 -25.32 19.71 11.44
CA LEU A 842 -25.87 20.26 10.19
C LEU A 842 -26.01 21.81 10.24
N GLU A 843 -26.33 22.39 11.38
CA GLU A 843 -26.41 23.84 11.55
C GLU A 843 -25.04 24.51 11.67
N ALA A 844 -24.05 23.77 12.17
CA ALA A 844 -22.71 24.27 12.36
C ALA A 844 -21.82 24.17 11.09
N HIS A 845 -22.24 23.41 10.06
CA HIS A 845 -21.47 23.20 8.84
C HIS A 845 -21.84 24.09 7.64
#